data_411ba5f1a959644d25e5d1ba251a113e
#
_entry.id   411ba5f1a959644d25e5d1ba251a113e
#
_cell.length_a   1.000
_cell.length_b   1.000
_cell.length_c   1.000
_cell.angle_alpha   90.00
_cell.angle_beta   90.00
_cell.angle_gamma   90.00
#
_symmetry.space_group_name_H-M   'P 1'
#
loop_
_entity.id
_entity.type
_entity.pdbx_description
1 polymer ?
#
loop_
_entity_poly.entity_id
_entity_poly.type
_entity_poly.pdbx_seq_one_letter_code
_entity_poly.pdbx_strand_id
1 'polypeptide(L)'
;MNNLPPILRPMKMLHGCGINREMTAEERKKTINACLERIKRLGYAGIVTNVDFDRYLESEENWESFRYEVLRAHELGLRVWLYDEHGYPSGGAGGITLRDHPEYEALGLVLVEEAAEPGVTTAINLPRGHECFISTGREIISPDGQIAFVNADEDGRAFAFAVKRVYEGTHAEHNVHSSRRYINVLDKDAVKAFIDNTYKAYRENLGELFCVCEAIFTDEPSIMAAYLNFGLYPGRVGDEFDDTLPLLPLVPWEKSIPALYKEKWGEDLLPRLGDLFGDATPSKTETRYRFYKLTSEMFENAFYGQIGAYCESAGINFTGHVLLEEDLLLHPVFEGNIFRFVGKMGIPGIDMLSTIPENILFMAATPKLISSAAHLLLGKQEVMSEVSGHNEGAHKRHFGVREMKASIALQRALGVTIYPSYYSDTAVSEKDFISFTDYTERLTKALNGGKPFANLLLYYPIEAAMAATSGTDKQIFERPHTGEEMAVEMSWKKLIDTFLRNGAGFECADTEYIADAVKSGGVLTDRFGNTFTAVAVPFVNIETPEFKEMMAELEASGIPVFRDPDGTDANRISSLNRFSFSEKGLSAAQVKAPDSFKENPVIVTAYSGTDMFTKAFLAVNTSPEPMRAFVRLGNSESFAIPEEEQ
;
A
#
# COMPACT_ATOMS: atom_id res chain seq x y z
N MET A 1 23.83 1.63 7.23
CA MET A 1 23.25 0.27 7.14
C MET A 1 24.29 -0.64 6.50
N ASN A 2 24.48 -1.84 7.03
CA ASN A 2 25.41 -2.81 6.47
C ASN A 2 24.95 -3.18 5.05
N ASN A 3 25.88 -3.26 4.09
CA ASN A 3 25.62 -3.81 2.77
C ASN A 3 25.32 -5.32 2.92
N LEU A 4 24.08 -5.66 3.25
CA LEU A 4 23.64 -7.05 3.28
C LEU A 4 23.61 -7.60 1.85
N PRO A 5 23.98 -8.89 1.66
CA PRO A 5 23.86 -9.50 0.35
C PRO A 5 22.38 -9.49 -0.11
N PRO A 6 22.11 -9.42 -1.42
CA PRO A 6 20.75 -9.39 -1.94
C PRO A 6 19.96 -10.65 -1.54
N ILE A 7 18.65 -10.49 -1.35
CA ILE A 7 17.74 -11.61 -1.14
C ILE A 7 17.37 -12.16 -2.52
N LEU A 8 17.85 -13.35 -2.82
CA LEU A 8 17.71 -13.94 -4.17
C LEU A 8 16.54 -14.94 -4.27
N ARG A 9 16.08 -15.48 -3.15
CA ARG A 9 15.01 -16.48 -3.06
C ARG A 9 13.84 -15.92 -2.23
N PRO A 10 12.62 -16.47 -2.33
CA PRO A 10 11.52 -16.05 -1.47
C PRO A 10 11.85 -16.24 0.02
N MET A 11 11.20 -15.47 0.87
CA MET A 11 11.20 -15.64 2.32
C MET A 11 9.85 -16.25 2.75
N LYS A 12 9.85 -17.13 3.74
CA LYS A 12 8.60 -17.71 4.24
C LYS A 12 7.94 -16.80 5.26
N MET A 13 6.68 -16.41 5.02
CA MET A 13 5.83 -15.82 6.07
C MET A 13 5.46 -16.92 7.06
N LEU A 14 5.74 -16.68 8.34
CA LEU A 14 5.64 -17.68 9.39
C LEU A 14 5.14 -17.02 10.69
N HIS A 15 4.00 -17.45 11.19
CA HIS A 15 3.49 -17.01 12.48
C HIS A 15 3.80 -18.08 13.54
N GLY A 16 5.05 -18.07 14.04
CA GLY A 16 5.61 -19.15 14.86
C GLY A 16 5.82 -20.45 14.05
N CYS A 17 6.52 -21.40 14.64
CA CYS A 17 6.85 -22.68 14.01
C CYS A 17 5.81 -23.79 14.27
N GLY A 18 4.58 -23.45 14.60
CA GLY A 18 3.54 -24.42 14.99
C GLY A 18 3.72 -24.93 16.42
N ILE A 19 4.39 -24.18 17.27
CA ILE A 19 4.47 -24.41 18.72
C ILE A 19 3.14 -24.04 19.38
N ASN A 20 2.90 -24.57 20.57
CA ASN A 20 1.74 -24.21 21.39
C ASN A 20 2.08 -24.31 22.89
N ARG A 21 1.19 -23.79 23.74
CA ARG A 21 1.37 -23.72 25.19
C ARG A 21 1.42 -25.07 25.90
N GLU A 22 0.92 -26.14 25.28
CA GLU A 22 0.90 -27.48 25.87
C GLU A 22 2.23 -28.19 25.69
N MET A 23 3.09 -27.72 24.81
CA MET A 23 4.41 -28.30 24.54
C MET A 23 5.42 -27.95 25.62
N THR A 24 6.21 -28.92 26.02
CA THR A 24 7.41 -28.70 26.83
C THR A 24 8.47 -27.92 26.05
N ALA A 25 9.42 -27.30 26.73
CA ALA A 25 10.52 -26.58 26.09
C ALA A 25 11.30 -27.44 25.08
N GLU A 26 11.47 -28.73 25.35
CA GLU A 26 12.16 -29.67 24.46
C GLU A 26 11.31 -29.98 23.21
N GLU A 27 10.01 -30.15 23.36
CA GLU A 27 9.07 -30.33 22.22
C GLU A 27 9.01 -29.10 21.36
N ARG A 28 8.96 -27.89 21.93
CA ARG A 28 9.03 -26.62 21.19
C ARG A 28 10.30 -26.52 20.34
N LYS A 29 11.48 -26.80 20.93
CA LYS A 29 12.75 -26.80 20.18
C LYS A 29 12.77 -27.82 19.06
N LYS A 30 12.24 -29.02 19.28
CA LYS A 30 12.12 -30.04 18.24
C LYS A 30 11.22 -29.59 17.09
N THR A 31 10.08 -28.97 17.40
CA THR A 31 9.12 -28.47 16.43
C THR A 31 9.73 -27.32 15.61
N ILE A 32 10.39 -26.36 16.27
CA ILE A 32 11.10 -25.26 15.61
C ILE A 32 12.18 -25.80 14.65
N ASN A 33 13.01 -26.76 15.10
CA ASN A 33 14.03 -27.35 14.25
C ASN A 33 13.43 -27.99 12.99
N ALA A 34 12.38 -28.81 13.16
CA ALA A 34 11.72 -29.47 12.02
C ALA A 34 11.12 -28.45 11.03
N CYS A 35 10.51 -27.39 11.53
CA CYS A 35 9.97 -26.31 10.73
C CYS A 35 11.05 -25.60 9.91
N LEU A 36 12.10 -25.11 10.56
CA LEU A 36 13.17 -24.36 9.90
C LEU A 36 14.00 -25.21 8.92
N GLU A 37 14.26 -26.48 9.26
CA GLU A 37 14.92 -27.42 8.35
C GLU A 37 14.08 -27.71 7.11
N ARG A 38 12.74 -27.77 7.25
CA ARG A 38 11.83 -27.89 6.12
C ARG A 38 11.88 -26.64 5.24
N ILE A 39 11.79 -25.44 5.82
CA ILE A 39 11.88 -24.16 5.11
C ILE A 39 13.17 -24.09 4.30
N LYS A 40 14.30 -24.42 4.91
CA LYS A 40 15.60 -24.48 4.22
C LYS A 40 15.60 -25.50 3.07
N ARG A 41 15.03 -26.69 3.29
CA ARG A 41 14.95 -27.75 2.27
C ARG A 41 14.09 -27.33 1.07
N LEU A 42 13.01 -26.57 1.30
CA LEU A 42 12.18 -26.00 0.24
C LEU A 42 12.87 -24.85 -0.52
N GLY A 43 14.03 -24.40 -0.07
CA GLY A 43 14.86 -23.41 -0.76
C GLY A 43 14.50 -21.95 -0.45
N TYR A 44 13.82 -21.66 0.64
CA TYR A 44 13.61 -20.28 1.08
C TYR A 44 14.91 -19.60 1.52
N ALA A 45 15.03 -18.30 1.29
CA ALA A 45 16.15 -17.48 1.76
C ALA A 45 16.11 -17.21 3.26
N GLY A 46 14.92 -17.21 3.85
CA GLY A 46 14.71 -16.83 5.24
C GLY A 46 13.25 -16.90 5.65
N ILE A 47 12.97 -16.29 6.78
CA ILE A 47 11.64 -16.23 7.40
C ILE A 47 11.27 -14.79 7.73
N VAL A 48 9.96 -14.50 7.68
CA VAL A 48 9.32 -13.35 8.33
C VAL A 48 8.50 -13.93 9.47
N THR A 49 8.81 -13.59 10.71
CA THR A 49 8.29 -14.31 11.88
C THR A 49 8.07 -13.40 13.08
N ASN A 50 7.25 -13.81 14.01
CA ASN A 50 6.95 -13.12 15.26
C ASN A 50 6.87 -14.08 16.46
N VAL A 51 6.79 -13.50 17.64
CA VAL A 51 6.51 -14.25 18.88
C VAL A 51 5.16 -14.94 18.75
N ASP A 52 5.04 -16.15 19.31
CA ASP A 52 3.79 -16.92 19.29
C ASP A 52 2.60 -16.10 19.78
N PHE A 53 1.45 -16.28 19.14
CA PHE A 53 0.25 -15.48 19.38
C PHE A 53 -0.40 -15.71 20.75
N ASP A 54 -0.23 -16.89 21.37
CA ASP A 54 -0.76 -17.14 22.70
C ASP A 54 0.00 -16.32 23.74
N ARG A 55 -0.66 -15.34 24.36
CA ARG A 55 -0.06 -14.32 25.24
C ARG A 55 1.07 -13.52 24.60
N TYR A 56 1.03 -13.39 23.31
CA TYR A 56 1.93 -12.64 22.42
C TYR A 56 3.22 -12.15 23.12
N LEU A 57 3.41 -10.84 23.28
CA LEU A 57 4.64 -10.26 23.86
C LEU A 57 4.77 -10.41 25.39
N GLU A 58 3.77 -10.97 26.07
CA GLU A 58 3.70 -11.02 27.54
C GLU A 58 4.18 -12.35 28.15
N SER A 59 4.60 -13.34 27.34
CA SER A 59 5.04 -14.65 27.80
C SER A 59 6.56 -14.81 27.70
N GLU A 60 7.25 -14.93 28.83
CA GLU A 60 8.68 -15.22 28.83
C GLU A 60 9.00 -16.56 28.15
N GLU A 61 8.13 -17.55 28.29
CA GLU A 61 8.30 -18.86 27.64
C GLU A 61 8.23 -18.73 26.10
N ASN A 62 7.37 -17.85 25.59
CA ASN A 62 7.31 -17.55 24.15
C ASN A 62 8.57 -16.81 23.72
N TRP A 63 9.07 -15.86 24.52
CA TRP A 63 10.33 -15.17 24.23
C TRP A 63 11.53 -16.13 24.23
N GLU A 64 11.59 -17.12 25.15
CA GLU A 64 12.63 -18.17 25.13
C GLU A 64 12.56 -18.98 23.83
N SER A 65 11.36 -19.39 23.42
CA SER A 65 11.14 -20.14 22.19
C SER A 65 11.52 -19.30 20.96
N PHE A 66 11.17 -18.03 20.95
CA PHE A 66 11.46 -17.10 19.85
C PHE A 66 12.97 -16.79 19.73
N ARG A 67 13.66 -16.57 20.86
CA ARG A 67 15.14 -16.45 20.86
C ARG A 67 15.80 -17.69 20.26
N TYR A 68 15.29 -18.88 20.61
CA TYR A 68 15.78 -20.13 20.04
C TYR A 68 15.50 -20.23 18.54
N GLU A 69 14.32 -19.83 18.08
CA GLU A 69 13.94 -19.81 16.67
C GLU A 69 14.86 -18.89 15.85
N VAL A 70 15.06 -17.65 16.30
CA VAL A 70 15.96 -16.68 15.64
C VAL A 70 17.40 -17.19 15.56
N LEU A 71 17.92 -17.71 16.69
CA LEU A 71 19.27 -18.29 16.72
C LEU A 71 19.39 -19.46 15.74
N ARG A 72 18.42 -20.37 15.75
CA ARG A 72 18.45 -21.57 14.91
C ARG A 72 18.29 -21.24 13.43
N ALA A 73 17.44 -20.26 13.08
CA ALA A 73 17.33 -19.75 11.72
C ALA A 73 18.68 -19.20 11.23
N HIS A 74 19.35 -18.39 12.05
CA HIS A 74 20.67 -17.85 11.74
C HIS A 74 21.73 -18.96 11.56
N GLU A 75 21.80 -19.97 12.45
CA GLU A 75 22.70 -21.12 12.32
C GLU A 75 22.48 -21.90 11.02
N LEU A 76 21.24 -21.99 10.57
CA LEU A 76 20.88 -22.63 9.30
C LEU A 76 21.21 -21.76 8.09
N GLY A 77 21.64 -20.49 8.27
CA GLY A 77 21.88 -19.53 7.20
C GLY A 77 20.60 -18.97 6.60
N LEU A 78 19.49 -19.03 7.34
CA LEU A 78 18.22 -18.37 6.98
C LEU A 78 18.26 -16.92 7.47
N ARG A 79 17.79 -16.00 6.64
CA ARG A 79 17.60 -14.59 6.98
C ARG A 79 16.38 -14.45 7.89
N VAL A 80 16.37 -13.45 8.74
CA VAL A 80 15.27 -13.25 9.70
C VAL A 80 14.75 -11.82 9.56
N TRP A 81 13.45 -11.70 9.29
CA TRP A 81 12.67 -10.49 9.45
C TRP A 81 11.66 -10.68 10.57
N LEU A 82 11.43 -9.64 11.33
CA LEU A 82 10.47 -9.64 12.43
C LEU A 82 9.13 -9.13 11.90
N TYR A 83 8.04 -9.78 12.27
CA TYR A 83 6.68 -9.30 12.01
C TYR A 83 6.17 -8.58 13.25
N ASP A 84 5.65 -7.37 13.12
CA ASP A 84 5.48 -6.44 14.24
C ASP A 84 4.15 -6.53 14.98
N GLU A 85 3.29 -7.51 14.66
CA GLU A 85 1.94 -7.56 15.22
C GLU A 85 1.49 -9.00 15.57
N HIS A 86 0.39 -9.09 16.29
CA HIS A 86 -0.42 -10.29 16.53
C HIS A 86 -1.43 -10.53 15.40
N GLY A 87 -0.98 -10.52 14.14
CA GLY A 87 -1.86 -10.46 12.95
C GLY A 87 -2.36 -9.04 12.65
N TYR A 88 -2.64 -8.79 11.40
CA TYR A 88 -3.02 -7.47 10.90
C TYR A 88 -4.31 -6.90 11.55
N PRO A 89 -4.54 -5.59 11.49
CA PRO A 89 -3.61 -4.55 11.07
C PRO A 89 -2.56 -4.22 12.15
N SER A 90 -1.35 -3.88 11.73
CA SER A 90 -0.27 -3.47 12.63
C SER A 90 -0.55 -2.14 13.31
N GLY A 91 -0.27 -2.06 14.62
CA GLY A 91 -0.45 -0.86 15.43
C GLY A 91 -0.91 -1.13 16.86
N GLY A 92 -1.57 -2.25 17.10
CA GLY A 92 -2.18 -2.56 18.39
C GLY A 92 -1.28 -3.30 19.39
N ALA A 93 -0.17 -3.89 18.94
CA ALA A 93 0.66 -4.79 19.74
C ALA A 93 -0.18 -5.93 20.37
N GLY A 94 -1.05 -6.60 19.57
CA GLY A 94 -1.96 -7.61 20.09
C GLY A 94 -3.06 -7.08 21.01
N GLY A 95 -3.31 -5.76 21.00
CA GLY A 95 -4.27 -5.09 21.88
C GLY A 95 -3.64 -4.51 23.15
N ILE A 96 -2.35 -4.72 23.40
CA ILE A 96 -1.64 -4.21 24.57
C ILE A 96 -1.70 -2.68 24.62
N THR A 97 -1.48 -2.02 23.48
CA THR A 97 -1.45 -0.56 23.39
C THR A 97 -2.76 0.07 23.91
N LEU A 98 -3.92 -0.41 23.48
CA LEU A 98 -5.21 0.14 23.90
C LEU A 98 -5.64 -0.36 25.28
N ARG A 99 -5.20 -1.53 25.73
CA ARG A 99 -5.40 -1.97 27.11
C ARG A 99 -4.77 -1.01 28.11
N ASP A 100 -3.56 -0.55 27.81
CA ASP A 100 -2.80 0.32 28.67
C ASP A 100 -3.11 1.82 28.44
N HIS A 101 -3.57 2.18 27.24
CA HIS A 101 -3.88 3.53 26.78
C HIS A 101 -5.17 3.58 25.95
N PRO A 102 -6.34 3.43 26.56
CA PRO A 102 -7.63 3.43 25.85
C PRO A 102 -7.94 4.76 25.12
N GLU A 103 -7.28 5.86 25.53
CA GLU A 103 -7.40 7.18 24.89
C GLU A 103 -6.78 7.23 23.48
N TYR A 104 -5.99 6.24 23.09
CA TYR A 104 -5.34 6.15 21.76
C TYR A 104 -6.17 5.41 20.73
N GLU A 105 -7.42 5.10 21.02
CA GLU A 105 -8.30 4.39 20.10
C GLU A 105 -8.61 5.24 18.85
N ALA A 106 -8.73 4.58 17.69
CA ALA A 106 -9.08 5.20 16.42
C ALA A 106 -10.42 5.95 16.50
N LEU A 107 -10.42 7.17 15.97
CA LEU A 107 -11.56 8.07 15.99
C LEU A 107 -12.03 8.38 14.57
N GLY A 108 -13.34 8.58 14.43
CA GLY A 108 -13.95 9.11 13.24
C GLY A 108 -14.92 10.22 13.57
N LEU A 109 -15.06 11.17 12.65
CA LEU A 109 -16.11 12.17 12.68
C LEU A 109 -17.27 11.66 11.85
N VAL A 110 -18.44 11.54 12.46
CA VAL A 110 -19.68 11.12 11.80
C VAL A 110 -20.64 12.28 11.64
N LEU A 111 -21.39 12.26 10.53
CA LEU A 111 -22.49 13.19 10.27
C LEU A 111 -23.81 12.56 10.73
N VAL A 112 -24.57 13.29 11.53
CA VAL A 112 -25.96 13.00 11.82
C VAL A 112 -26.83 14.07 11.16
N GLU A 113 -27.80 13.67 10.36
CA GLU A 113 -28.70 14.54 9.62
C GLU A 113 -30.16 14.21 9.94
N GLU A 114 -30.97 15.24 10.18
CA GLU A 114 -32.41 15.13 10.37
C GLU A 114 -33.12 16.11 9.44
N ALA A 115 -34.22 15.66 8.84
CA ALA A 115 -35.08 16.52 8.05
C ALA A 115 -35.99 17.36 8.95
N ALA A 116 -36.10 18.65 8.69
CA ALA A 116 -36.98 19.57 9.43
C ALA A 116 -37.47 20.70 8.49
N GLU A 117 -38.42 21.50 8.94
CA GLU A 117 -38.79 22.71 8.22
C GLU A 117 -37.64 23.75 8.26
N PRO A 118 -37.36 24.47 7.17
CA PRO A 118 -36.29 25.47 7.13
C PRO A 118 -36.39 26.48 8.29
N GLY A 119 -35.28 26.69 8.98
CA GLY A 119 -35.15 27.60 10.10
C GLY A 119 -35.79 27.11 11.42
N VAL A 120 -36.39 25.92 11.45
CA VAL A 120 -36.94 25.33 12.66
C VAL A 120 -35.86 24.63 13.44
N THR A 121 -35.81 24.87 14.76
CA THR A 121 -34.94 24.14 15.67
C THR A 121 -35.45 22.72 15.84
N THR A 122 -34.65 21.72 15.51
CA THR A 122 -34.97 20.31 15.72
C THR A 122 -33.98 19.67 16.69
N ALA A 123 -34.41 18.59 17.32
CA ALA A 123 -33.56 17.78 18.19
C ALA A 123 -32.95 16.63 17.38
N ILE A 124 -31.63 16.52 17.42
CA ILE A 124 -30.88 15.44 16.80
C ILE A 124 -30.34 14.53 17.89
N ASN A 125 -30.66 13.24 17.83
CA ASN A 125 -30.07 12.26 18.72
C ASN A 125 -28.63 11.97 18.26
N LEU A 126 -27.68 12.19 19.16
CA LEU A 126 -26.25 11.97 18.85
C LEU A 126 -25.85 10.53 19.20
N PRO A 127 -25.03 9.89 18.40
CA PRO A 127 -24.43 8.61 18.76
C PRO A 127 -23.55 8.80 20.00
N ARG A 128 -23.34 7.73 20.75
CA ARG A 128 -22.37 7.74 21.84
C ARG A 128 -20.99 8.04 21.25
N GLY A 129 -20.31 9.04 21.79
CA GLY A 129 -19.06 9.54 21.24
C GLY A 129 -18.20 10.23 22.28
N HIS A 130 -17.01 10.67 21.86
CA HIS A 130 -16.06 11.38 22.71
C HIS A 130 -16.34 12.87 22.75
N GLU A 131 -16.76 13.45 21.63
CA GLU A 131 -16.95 14.88 21.46
C GLU A 131 -18.02 15.15 20.40
N CYS A 132 -18.72 16.27 20.50
CA CYS A 132 -19.69 16.70 19.53
C CYS A 132 -19.35 18.09 19.01
N PHE A 133 -19.46 18.26 17.70
CA PHE A 133 -19.30 19.53 17.01
C PHE A 133 -20.57 19.86 16.24
N ILE A 134 -20.94 21.13 16.23
CA ILE A 134 -22.11 21.58 15.52
C ILE A 134 -21.70 22.74 14.61
N SER A 135 -22.08 22.69 13.34
CA SER A 135 -21.52 23.60 12.33
C SER A 135 -22.28 24.90 12.14
N THR A 136 -23.46 25.04 12.70
CA THR A 136 -24.35 26.20 12.47
C THR A 136 -24.75 26.91 13.72
N GLY A 137 -23.95 27.74 14.16
CA GLY A 137 -24.05 28.96 15.00
C GLY A 137 -25.07 29.15 16.10
N ARG A 138 -26.01 28.23 16.43
CA ARG A 138 -26.92 28.31 17.57
C ARG A 138 -27.30 26.94 18.11
N GLU A 139 -26.39 26.41 18.85
CA GLU A 139 -26.45 25.04 19.27
C GLU A 139 -26.56 24.93 20.77
N ILE A 140 -27.47 24.09 21.21
CA ILE A 140 -27.55 23.68 22.59
C ILE A 140 -27.40 22.17 22.60
N ILE A 141 -26.35 21.69 23.24
CA ILE A 141 -26.19 20.27 23.52
C ILE A 141 -26.80 20.02 24.90
N SER A 142 -27.56 18.93 25.01
CA SER A 142 -28.09 18.50 26.31
C SER A 142 -26.96 18.22 27.32
N PRO A 143 -27.20 18.39 28.63
CA PRO A 143 -26.16 18.18 29.64
C PRO A 143 -25.50 16.80 29.64
N ASP A 144 -26.21 15.79 29.14
CA ASP A 144 -25.72 14.40 28.99
C ASP A 144 -25.01 14.15 27.64
N GLY A 145 -24.96 15.16 26.75
CA GLY A 145 -24.32 15.05 25.45
C GLY A 145 -25.06 14.17 24.43
N GLN A 146 -26.33 13.80 24.70
CA GLN A 146 -27.07 12.85 23.86
C GLN A 146 -27.95 13.53 22.81
N ILE A 147 -28.27 14.78 22.96
CA ILE A 147 -29.19 15.51 22.07
C ILE A 147 -28.57 16.86 21.70
N ALA A 148 -28.51 17.13 20.40
CA ALA A 148 -28.20 18.44 19.86
C ALA A 148 -29.48 19.12 19.37
N PHE A 149 -29.65 20.41 19.67
CA PHE A 149 -30.72 21.24 19.15
C PHE A 149 -30.16 22.16 18.07
N VAL A 150 -30.55 21.94 16.83
CA VAL A 150 -29.96 22.58 15.66
C VAL A 150 -31.04 23.21 14.80
N ASN A 151 -30.80 24.41 14.28
CA ASN A 151 -31.68 24.99 13.28
C ASN A 151 -31.46 24.36 11.92
N ALA A 152 -32.54 23.90 11.30
CA ALA A 152 -32.48 23.42 9.93
C ALA A 152 -32.03 24.55 8.97
N ASP A 153 -31.27 24.18 7.95
CA ASP A 153 -30.84 25.06 6.88
C ASP A 153 -32.00 25.44 5.92
N GLU A 154 -31.70 26.20 4.87
CA GLU A 154 -32.68 26.63 3.87
C GLU A 154 -33.30 25.46 3.10
N ASP A 155 -32.56 24.33 3.01
CA ASP A 155 -32.99 23.09 2.36
C ASP A 155 -33.79 22.17 3.30
N GLY A 156 -34.02 22.57 4.55
CA GLY A 156 -34.77 21.80 5.55
C GLY A 156 -33.96 20.64 6.15
N ARG A 157 -32.64 20.81 6.32
CA ARG A 157 -31.75 19.81 6.90
C ARG A 157 -31.06 20.38 8.14
N ALA A 158 -31.06 19.62 9.20
CA ALA A 158 -30.32 19.93 10.42
C ALA A 158 -29.17 18.96 10.59
N PHE A 159 -27.97 19.47 10.85
CA PHE A 159 -26.73 18.69 10.91
C PHE A 159 -26.07 18.78 12.26
N ALA A 160 -25.59 17.65 12.75
CA ALA A 160 -24.70 17.57 13.88
C ALA A 160 -23.51 16.65 13.53
N PHE A 161 -22.37 16.91 14.14
CA PHE A 161 -21.18 16.11 13.98
C PHE A 161 -20.78 15.53 15.33
N ALA A 162 -20.45 14.24 15.37
CA ALA A 162 -19.97 13.60 16.58
C ALA A 162 -18.67 12.85 16.30
N VAL A 163 -17.71 12.99 17.19
CA VAL A 163 -16.50 12.17 17.18
C VAL A 163 -16.79 10.89 17.95
N LYS A 164 -16.58 9.76 17.34
CA LYS A 164 -16.79 8.45 17.94
C LYS A 164 -15.63 7.50 17.65
N ARG A 165 -15.57 6.41 18.41
CA ARG A 165 -14.65 5.31 18.13
C ARG A 165 -15.02 4.63 16.82
N VAL A 166 -14.01 4.26 16.04
CA VAL A 166 -14.16 3.74 14.68
C VAL A 166 -13.57 2.34 14.63
N TYR A 167 -14.36 1.34 14.95
CA TYR A 167 -13.97 -0.05 14.81
C TYR A 167 -15.11 -0.96 14.32
N GLU A 168 -16.38 -0.64 14.63
CA GLU A 168 -17.51 -1.44 14.13
C GLU A 168 -17.64 -1.31 12.62
N GLY A 169 -17.68 -2.45 11.96
CA GLY A 169 -17.77 -2.54 10.49
C GLY A 169 -16.52 -2.08 9.76
N THR A 170 -15.44 -1.78 10.47
CA THR A 170 -14.13 -1.47 9.87
C THR A 170 -13.25 -2.72 9.78
N HIS A 171 -12.09 -2.59 9.10
CA HIS A 171 -11.12 -3.68 9.00
C HIS A 171 -10.61 -4.16 10.36
N ALA A 172 -10.43 -3.28 11.32
CA ALA A 172 -9.95 -3.63 12.67
C ALA A 172 -10.88 -4.59 13.41
N GLU A 173 -12.20 -4.50 13.20
CA GLU A 173 -13.18 -5.41 13.81
C GLU A 173 -13.03 -6.84 13.28
N HIS A 174 -12.58 -7.00 12.05
CA HIS A 174 -12.56 -8.28 11.32
C HIS A 174 -11.17 -8.88 11.16
N ASN A 175 -10.30 -8.68 12.14
CA ASN A 175 -9.00 -9.31 12.16
C ASN A 175 -9.12 -10.85 12.20
N VAL A 176 -8.30 -11.56 11.41
CA VAL A 176 -8.36 -13.03 11.31
C VAL A 176 -7.99 -13.77 12.60
N HIS A 177 -7.25 -13.13 13.50
CA HIS A 177 -6.78 -13.73 14.73
C HIS A 177 -7.61 -13.34 15.95
N SER A 178 -8.19 -12.14 15.95
CA SER A 178 -9.04 -11.67 17.04
C SER A 178 -9.82 -10.44 16.62
N SER A 179 -11.09 -10.33 17.04
CA SER A 179 -11.79 -9.06 17.00
C SER A 179 -11.22 -8.16 18.09
N ARG A 180 -10.72 -6.98 17.72
CA ARG A 180 -10.13 -6.03 18.65
C ARG A 180 -10.25 -4.59 18.17
N ARG A 181 -10.16 -3.68 19.12
CA ARG A 181 -10.07 -2.24 18.85
C ARG A 181 -8.73 -1.90 18.23
N TYR A 182 -8.68 -0.78 17.52
CA TYR A 182 -7.49 -0.35 16.81
C TYR A 182 -7.05 1.05 17.26
N ILE A 183 -5.74 1.31 17.19
CA ILE A 183 -5.18 2.61 17.56
C ILE A 183 -5.44 3.66 16.49
N ASN A 184 -5.43 4.93 16.90
CA ASN A 184 -5.43 6.04 15.96
C ASN A 184 -4.03 6.24 15.37
N VAL A 185 -3.81 5.74 14.17
CA VAL A 185 -2.51 5.84 13.47
C VAL A 185 -2.15 7.28 13.05
N LEU A 186 -3.09 8.23 13.18
CA LEU A 186 -2.84 9.66 12.98
C LEU A 186 -2.25 10.30 14.24
N ASP A 187 -2.39 9.65 15.41
CA ASP A 187 -1.89 10.13 16.69
C ASP A 187 -0.44 9.66 16.94
N LYS A 188 0.47 10.62 17.07
CA LYS A 188 1.89 10.33 17.32
C LYS A 188 2.15 9.61 18.64
N ASP A 189 1.37 9.88 19.67
CA ASP A 189 1.54 9.27 20.99
C ASP A 189 1.04 7.82 20.96
N ALA A 190 -0.05 7.54 20.25
CA ALA A 190 -0.54 6.18 20.02
C ALA A 190 0.49 5.31 19.28
N VAL A 191 1.05 5.81 18.19
CA VAL A 191 2.09 5.09 17.43
C VAL A 191 3.38 4.95 18.24
N LYS A 192 3.75 5.96 19.03
CA LYS A 192 4.89 5.84 19.94
C LYS A 192 4.69 4.73 20.96
N ALA A 193 3.51 4.59 21.54
CA ALA A 193 3.20 3.50 22.47
C ALA A 193 3.28 2.13 21.76
N PHE A 194 2.81 2.02 20.51
CA PHE A 194 3.00 0.82 19.70
C PHE A 194 4.49 0.46 19.50
N ILE A 195 5.33 1.46 19.15
CA ILE A 195 6.79 1.26 19.02
C ILE A 195 7.38 0.78 20.36
N ASP A 196 6.95 1.38 21.45
CA ASP A 196 7.46 1.02 22.79
C ASP A 196 7.04 -0.43 23.16
N ASN A 197 5.83 -0.83 22.85
CA ASN A 197 5.28 -2.15 23.16
C ASN A 197 5.81 -3.27 22.26
N THR A 198 6.13 -2.97 20.99
CA THR A 198 6.52 -3.99 20.00
C THR A 198 7.99 -3.88 19.62
N TYR A 199 8.41 -2.81 18.99
CA TYR A 199 9.75 -2.67 18.43
C TYR A 199 10.85 -2.69 19.49
N LYS A 200 10.62 -1.98 20.60
CA LYS A 200 11.55 -2.01 21.72
C LYS A 200 11.55 -3.36 22.44
N ALA A 201 10.36 -3.98 22.60
CA ALA A 201 10.27 -5.30 23.21
C ALA A 201 11.05 -6.34 22.41
N TYR A 202 10.96 -6.34 21.07
CA TYR A 202 11.80 -7.21 20.24
C TYR A 202 13.29 -6.96 20.48
N ARG A 203 13.73 -5.70 20.45
CA ARG A 203 15.13 -5.37 20.67
C ARG A 203 15.64 -5.78 22.03
N GLU A 204 14.87 -5.53 23.09
CA GLU A 204 15.24 -5.84 24.47
C GLU A 204 15.25 -7.36 24.73
N ASN A 205 14.22 -8.07 24.28
CA ASN A 205 14.11 -9.51 24.52
C ASN A 205 15.05 -10.34 23.65
N LEU A 206 15.36 -9.92 22.43
CA LEU A 206 16.35 -10.59 21.57
C LEU A 206 17.79 -10.26 22.01
N GLY A 207 18.02 -9.09 22.63
CA GLY A 207 19.37 -8.68 23.04
C GLY A 207 20.37 -8.71 21.89
N GLU A 208 21.47 -9.46 22.03
CA GLU A 208 22.49 -9.58 20.98
C GLU A 208 21.96 -10.25 19.71
N LEU A 209 20.94 -11.10 19.79
CA LEU A 209 20.32 -11.73 18.61
C LEU A 209 19.57 -10.73 17.73
N PHE A 210 19.23 -9.55 18.23
CA PHE A 210 18.59 -8.53 17.40
C PHE A 210 19.46 -8.12 16.20
N CYS A 211 20.78 -8.20 16.32
CA CYS A 211 21.70 -7.83 15.24
C CYS A 211 21.69 -8.80 14.03
N VAL A 212 21.11 -10.01 14.18
CA VAL A 212 20.95 -10.93 13.04
C VAL A 212 19.61 -10.76 12.32
N CYS A 213 18.71 -9.96 12.88
CA CYS A 213 17.46 -9.57 12.22
C CYS A 213 17.72 -8.42 11.25
N GLU A 214 17.16 -8.48 10.05
CA GLU A 214 17.49 -7.55 8.97
C GLU A 214 16.41 -6.51 8.71
N ALA A 215 15.15 -6.83 9.01
CA ALA A 215 14.01 -5.94 8.86
C ALA A 215 12.93 -6.22 9.91
N ILE A 216 12.09 -5.21 10.15
CA ILE A 216 10.80 -5.35 10.81
C ILE A 216 9.71 -5.07 9.80
N PHE A 217 8.75 -5.99 9.70
CA PHE A 217 7.66 -6.01 8.73
C PHE A 217 6.37 -5.59 9.41
N THR A 218 5.71 -4.57 8.84
CA THR A 218 4.39 -4.08 9.25
C THR A 218 3.33 -4.53 8.26
N ASP A 219 2.14 -4.87 8.74
CA ASP A 219 1.06 -5.51 7.99
C ASP A 219 -0.21 -4.67 8.04
N GLU A 220 -0.61 -4.13 6.91
CA GLU A 220 -1.85 -3.38 6.67
C GLU A 220 -2.22 -2.28 7.71
N PRO A 221 -1.27 -1.47 8.24
CA PRO A 221 -1.66 -0.33 9.05
C PRO A 221 -2.54 0.60 8.23
N SER A 222 -3.64 1.08 8.83
CA SER A 222 -4.63 1.84 8.08
C SER A 222 -5.28 2.94 8.91
N ILE A 223 -5.71 4.01 8.24
CA ILE A 223 -6.45 5.12 8.85
C ILE A 223 -7.83 4.67 9.38
N MET A 224 -8.35 3.53 8.92
CA MET A 224 -9.64 2.95 9.33
C MET A 224 -10.85 3.87 9.12
N ALA A 225 -10.83 4.72 8.09
CA ALA A 225 -11.84 5.75 7.86
C ALA A 225 -12.95 5.33 6.91
N ALA A 226 -13.24 4.04 6.82
CA ALA A 226 -14.32 3.51 5.99
C ALA A 226 -14.88 2.21 6.56
N TYR A 227 -16.15 1.96 6.28
CA TYR A 227 -16.79 0.69 6.63
C TYR A 227 -16.33 -0.39 5.65
N LEU A 228 -15.74 -1.46 6.20
CA LEU A 228 -15.21 -2.57 5.44
C LEU A 228 -15.62 -3.88 6.11
N ASN A 229 -16.70 -4.49 5.62
CA ASN A 229 -17.18 -5.77 6.09
C ASN A 229 -16.91 -6.85 5.04
N PHE A 230 -15.96 -7.71 5.32
CA PHE A 230 -15.70 -8.88 4.47
C PHE A 230 -16.70 -10.02 4.63
N GLY A 231 -17.70 -9.88 5.51
CA GLY A 231 -18.70 -10.94 5.78
C GLY A 231 -18.13 -12.19 6.46
N LEU A 232 -16.87 -12.15 6.89
CA LEU A 232 -16.17 -13.32 7.41
C LEU A 232 -16.41 -13.54 8.91
N TYR A 233 -16.70 -12.48 9.67
CA TYR A 233 -16.84 -12.53 11.12
C TYR A 233 -18.06 -11.73 11.59
N PRO A 234 -19.09 -12.38 12.13
CA PRO A 234 -20.30 -11.71 12.59
C PRO A 234 -20.16 -11.10 13.99
N GLY A 235 -19.02 -11.19 14.63
CA GLY A 235 -18.79 -10.66 15.98
C GLY A 235 -18.51 -9.16 15.96
N ARG A 236 -19.08 -8.43 16.92
CA ARG A 236 -18.76 -7.03 17.19
C ARG A 236 -17.86 -6.94 18.40
N VAL A 237 -16.88 -6.06 18.35
CA VAL A 237 -15.95 -5.83 19.47
C VAL A 237 -16.56 -4.88 20.51
N GLY A 238 -17.71 -4.28 20.20
CA GLY A 238 -18.21 -3.16 20.94
C GLY A 238 -18.89 -3.48 22.26
N ASP A 239 -18.54 -2.73 23.26
CA ASP A 239 -19.32 -2.46 24.46
C ASP A 239 -20.10 -1.12 24.36
N GLU A 240 -19.88 -0.33 23.31
CA GLU A 240 -20.44 0.99 23.10
C GLU A 240 -21.16 1.16 21.75
N PHE A 241 -21.32 0.10 21.01
CA PHE A 241 -22.06 0.14 19.76
C PHE A 241 -23.55 0.36 20.03
N ASP A 242 -24.11 1.39 19.41
CA ASP A 242 -25.54 1.63 19.41
C ASP A 242 -26.17 1.00 18.17
N ASP A 243 -26.66 -0.22 18.31
CA ASP A 243 -27.29 -0.98 17.23
C ASP A 243 -28.69 -0.45 16.85
N THR A 244 -29.17 0.55 17.55
CA THR A 244 -30.41 1.27 17.19
C THR A 244 -30.18 2.34 16.14
N LEU A 245 -28.92 2.74 15.90
CA LEU A 245 -28.55 3.72 14.89
C LEU A 245 -28.06 3.03 13.61
N PRO A 246 -28.38 3.59 12.43
CA PRO A 246 -27.79 3.14 11.18
C PRO A 246 -26.28 3.44 11.15
N LEU A 247 -25.55 2.85 10.20
CA LEU A 247 -24.22 3.33 9.88
C LEU A 247 -24.32 4.81 9.45
N LEU A 248 -23.45 5.65 10.00
CA LEU A 248 -23.45 7.09 9.73
C LEU A 248 -22.30 7.43 8.76
N PRO A 249 -22.46 8.41 7.88
CA PRO A 249 -21.37 8.90 7.07
C PRO A 249 -20.17 9.29 7.93
N LEU A 250 -18.97 8.79 7.55
CA LEU A 250 -17.76 8.77 8.37
C LEU A 250 -16.56 9.35 7.61
N VAL A 251 -15.74 10.14 8.30
CA VAL A 251 -14.39 10.53 7.89
C VAL A 251 -13.40 10.29 9.03
N PRO A 252 -12.09 10.13 8.77
CA PRO A 252 -11.10 9.94 9.84
C PRO A 252 -11.02 11.16 10.75
N TRP A 253 -10.68 10.93 12.02
CA TRP A 253 -10.55 12.03 12.95
C TRP A 253 -9.41 11.85 13.95
N GLU A 254 -8.74 12.94 14.22
CA GLU A 254 -7.82 13.12 15.33
C GLU A 254 -8.02 14.55 15.89
N LYS A 255 -7.97 14.72 17.19
CA LYS A 255 -8.33 15.97 17.88
C LYS A 255 -7.52 17.20 17.47
N SER A 256 -6.31 17.02 16.95
CA SER A 256 -5.46 18.13 16.47
C SER A 256 -5.79 18.60 15.05
N ILE A 257 -6.60 17.86 14.29
CA ILE A 257 -6.92 18.17 12.88
C ILE A 257 -7.40 19.62 12.71
N PRO A 258 -8.35 20.17 13.49
CA PRO A 258 -8.80 21.55 13.28
C PRO A 258 -7.68 22.58 13.47
N ALA A 259 -6.81 22.37 14.46
CA ALA A 259 -5.67 23.26 14.73
C ALA A 259 -4.62 23.19 13.62
N LEU A 260 -4.25 21.98 13.18
CA LEU A 260 -3.29 21.77 12.10
C LEU A 260 -3.81 22.27 10.75
N TYR A 261 -5.12 22.09 10.48
CA TYR A 261 -5.76 22.63 9.28
C TYR A 261 -5.65 24.17 9.25
N LYS A 262 -5.96 24.81 10.37
CA LYS A 262 -5.87 26.26 10.51
C LYS A 262 -4.42 26.77 10.40
N GLU A 263 -3.47 26.07 10.99
CA GLU A 263 -2.05 26.39 10.90
C GLU A 263 -1.58 26.37 9.44
N LYS A 264 -2.00 25.32 8.69
CA LYS A 264 -1.52 25.08 7.33
C LYS A 264 -2.15 25.98 6.27
N TRP A 265 -3.46 26.25 6.38
CA TRP A 265 -4.20 27.01 5.36
C TRP A 265 -4.76 28.35 5.84
N GLY A 266 -4.62 28.69 7.13
CA GLY A 266 -5.14 29.93 7.69
C GLY A 266 -6.66 29.97 7.85
N GLU A 267 -7.35 28.87 7.56
CA GLU A 267 -8.80 28.75 7.57
C GLU A 267 -9.27 27.84 8.71
N ASP A 268 -10.47 28.12 9.25
CA ASP A 268 -11.07 27.27 10.26
C ASP A 268 -11.88 26.13 9.60
N LEU A 269 -11.56 24.88 9.95
CA LEU A 269 -12.25 23.71 9.41
C LEU A 269 -13.65 23.52 10.00
N LEU A 270 -13.86 23.87 11.28
CA LEU A 270 -15.11 23.55 11.98
C LEU A 270 -16.37 24.07 11.26
N PRO A 271 -16.43 25.30 10.74
CA PRO A 271 -17.59 25.76 9.96
C PRO A 271 -17.77 25.03 8.63
N ARG A 272 -16.78 24.28 8.19
CA ARG A 272 -16.76 23.59 6.89
C ARG A 272 -16.86 22.06 6.98
N LEU A 273 -17.13 21.52 8.17
CA LEU A 273 -17.24 20.06 8.35
C LEU A 273 -18.25 19.42 7.40
N GLY A 274 -19.35 20.12 7.09
CA GLY A 274 -20.34 19.66 6.10
C GLY A 274 -19.80 19.46 4.68
N ASP A 275 -18.68 20.14 4.33
CA ASP A 275 -18.04 19.96 3.03
C ASP A 275 -17.44 18.57 2.85
N LEU A 276 -17.10 17.88 3.94
CA LEU A 276 -16.52 16.54 3.93
C LEU A 276 -17.53 15.46 3.51
N PHE A 277 -18.81 15.80 3.38
CA PHE A 277 -19.90 14.85 3.13
C PHE A 277 -20.76 15.26 1.93
N GLY A 278 -21.47 14.25 1.36
CA GLY A 278 -22.42 14.44 0.28
C GLY A 278 -21.77 14.71 -1.10
N ASP A 279 -22.50 15.32 -2.01
CA ASP A 279 -22.09 15.53 -3.39
C ASP A 279 -20.92 16.51 -3.54
N ALA A 280 -20.10 16.30 -4.55
CA ALA A 280 -18.98 17.16 -4.85
C ALA A 280 -19.43 18.51 -5.43
N THR A 281 -18.94 19.61 -4.84
CA THR A 281 -19.07 20.98 -5.40
C THR A 281 -17.68 21.63 -5.36
N PRO A 282 -17.39 22.67 -6.17
CA PRO A 282 -16.06 23.28 -6.18
C PRO A 282 -15.53 23.71 -4.81
N SER A 283 -16.41 24.20 -3.91
CA SER A 283 -15.99 24.56 -2.55
C SER A 283 -15.72 23.35 -1.66
N LYS A 284 -16.52 22.29 -1.81
CA LYS A 284 -16.36 21.04 -1.05
C LYS A 284 -15.11 20.27 -1.46
N THR A 285 -14.84 20.22 -2.76
CA THR A 285 -13.66 19.50 -3.28
C THR A 285 -12.35 20.09 -2.77
N GLU A 286 -12.25 21.42 -2.62
CA GLU A 286 -11.07 22.06 -2.03
C GLU A 286 -10.91 21.71 -0.56
N THR A 287 -12.01 21.76 0.23
CA THR A 287 -11.98 21.37 1.66
C THR A 287 -11.58 19.90 1.83
N ARG A 288 -12.16 19.00 1.01
CA ARG A 288 -11.83 17.56 1.02
C ARG A 288 -10.38 17.31 0.67
N TYR A 289 -9.88 17.89 -0.41
CA TYR A 289 -8.48 17.78 -0.80
C TYR A 289 -7.56 18.17 0.36
N ARG A 290 -7.78 19.33 0.98
CA ARG A 290 -6.98 19.81 2.11
C ARG A 290 -7.09 18.89 3.32
N PHE A 291 -8.29 18.41 3.62
CA PHE A 291 -8.53 17.50 4.73
C PHE A 291 -7.81 16.16 4.53
N TYR A 292 -7.98 15.50 3.39
CA TYR A 292 -7.32 14.22 3.12
C TYR A 292 -5.81 14.35 2.91
N LYS A 293 -5.34 15.47 2.39
CA LYS A 293 -3.91 15.79 2.38
C LYS A 293 -3.34 15.88 3.79
N LEU A 294 -4.06 16.54 4.70
CA LEU A 294 -3.63 16.66 6.10
C LEU A 294 -3.61 15.30 6.79
N THR A 295 -4.67 14.50 6.67
CA THR A 295 -4.71 13.16 7.29
C THR A 295 -3.63 12.24 6.73
N SER A 296 -3.36 12.31 5.43
CA SER A 296 -2.25 11.61 4.79
C SER A 296 -0.89 12.01 5.37
N GLU A 297 -0.63 13.29 5.54
CA GLU A 297 0.63 13.79 6.14
C GLU A 297 0.74 13.42 7.63
N MET A 298 -0.39 13.39 8.35
CA MET A 298 -0.40 12.93 9.74
C MET A 298 -0.04 11.45 9.82
N PHE A 299 -0.63 10.60 8.98
CA PHE A 299 -0.30 9.18 8.91
C PHE A 299 1.17 8.95 8.51
N GLU A 300 1.64 9.63 7.46
CA GLU A 300 3.04 9.57 7.05
C GLU A 300 3.99 9.89 8.22
N ASN A 301 3.71 10.97 8.96
CA ASN A 301 4.60 11.43 10.02
C ASN A 301 4.44 10.66 11.33
N ALA A 302 3.21 10.27 11.69
CA ALA A 302 2.94 9.56 12.94
C ALA A 302 3.37 8.10 12.84
N PHE A 303 2.96 7.38 11.81
CA PHE A 303 3.25 5.94 11.67
C PHE A 303 4.59 5.71 10.97
N TYR A 304 4.69 6.00 9.69
CA TYR A 304 5.88 5.67 8.89
C TYR A 304 7.11 6.46 9.32
N GLY A 305 6.95 7.74 9.64
CA GLY A 305 8.05 8.60 10.06
C GLY A 305 8.68 8.17 11.38
N GLN A 306 7.87 7.88 12.39
CA GLN A 306 8.39 7.45 13.70
C GLN A 306 9.00 6.04 13.65
N ILE A 307 8.31 5.08 13.00
CA ILE A 307 8.82 3.71 12.88
C ILE A 307 10.10 3.69 12.04
N GLY A 308 10.10 4.39 10.89
CA GLY A 308 11.28 4.50 10.04
C GLY A 308 12.49 5.08 10.79
N ALA A 309 12.29 6.18 11.55
CA ALA A 309 13.35 6.78 12.37
C ALA A 309 13.83 5.84 13.49
N TYR A 310 12.92 5.12 14.14
CA TYR A 310 13.29 4.12 15.13
C TYR A 310 14.15 3.01 14.49
N CYS A 311 13.70 2.42 13.40
CA CYS A 311 14.41 1.34 12.71
C CYS A 311 15.78 1.79 12.21
N GLU A 312 15.89 2.99 11.65
CA GLU A 312 17.18 3.58 11.25
C GLU A 312 18.13 3.71 12.45
N SER A 313 17.64 4.23 13.59
CA SER A 313 18.42 4.36 14.81
C SER A 313 18.82 3.02 15.41
N ALA A 314 18.01 1.99 15.22
CA ALA A 314 18.26 0.62 15.68
C ALA A 314 19.14 -0.18 14.71
N GLY A 315 19.46 0.34 13.53
CA GLY A 315 20.26 -0.32 12.51
C GLY A 315 19.57 -1.48 11.79
N ILE A 316 18.23 -1.48 11.76
CA ILE A 316 17.38 -2.48 11.11
C ILE A 316 16.51 -1.81 10.03
N ASN A 317 16.12 -2.53 8.98
CA ASN A 317 15.22 -1.96 7.97
C ASN A 317 13.77 -1.98 8.46
N PHE A 318 13.00 -0.99 8.00
CA PHE A 318 11.55 -0.97 8.11
C PHE A 318 10.95 -1.40 6.76
N THR A 319 10.04 -2.37 6.75
CA THR A 319 9.35 -2.89 5.58
C THR A 319 7.91 -3.24 5.89
N GLY A 320 7.13 -3.66 4.90
CA GLY A 320 5.73 -4.03 5.03
C GLY A 320 4.90 -3.45 3.89
N HIS A 321 3.60 -3.48 4.03
CA HIS A 321 2.61 -3.00 3.05
C HIS A 321 1.41 -2.35 3.75
N VAL A 322 0.46 -1.83 2.97
CA VAL A 322 -0.76 -1.19 3.44
C VAL A 322 -2.01 -1.95 2.96
N LEU A 323 -3.18 -1.45 3.30
CA LEU A 323 -4.46 -2.09 3.00
C LEU A 323 -5.05 -1.53 1.70
N LEU A 324 -5.47 -2.41 0.77
CA LEU A 324 -6.22 -2.04 -0.46
C LEU A 324 -5.50 -1.04 -1.38
N GLU A 325 -4.20 -1.16 -1.48
CA GLU A 325 -3.34 -0.32 -2.33
C GLU A 325 -3.55 -0.51 -3.85
N GLU A 326 -4.46 -1.39 -4.27
CA GLU A 326 -4.74 -1.67 -5.67
C GLU A 326 -5.61 -0.61 -6.35
N ASP A 327 -6.39 0.15 -5.57
CA ASP A 327 -7.40 1.06 -6.07
C ASP A 327 -7.15 2.51 -5.62
N LEU A 328 -6.81 3.37 -6.56
CA LEU A 328 -6.52 4.79 -6.33
C LEU A 328 -7.61 5.49 -5.49
N LEU A 329 -8.88 5.19 -5.74
CA LEU A 329 -10.00 5.81 -5.04
C LEU A 329 -10.14 5.36 -3.57
N LEU A 330 -9.42 4.31 -3.15
CA LEU A 330 -9.37 3.85 -1.78
C LEU A 330 -8.21 4.48 -0.98
N HIS A 331 -7.16 4.92 -1.64
CA HIS A 331 -6.00 5.49 -0.97
C HIS A 331 -6.35 6.62 0.01
N PRO A 332 -7.20 7.61 -0.29
CA PRO A 332 -7.49 8.68 0.66
C PRO A 332 -8.07 8.22 1.99
N VAL A 333 -8.83 7.12 2.01
CA VAL A 333 -9.54 6.63 3.21
C VAL A 333 -8.79 5.60 4.02
N PHE A 334 -7.80 4.92 3.41
CA PHE A 334 -7.04 3.85 4.09
C PHE A 334 -5.58 4.22 4.31
N GLU A 335 -4.91 4.87 3.34
CA GLU A 335 -3.45 5.08 3.38
C GLU A 335 -3.02 6.54 3.18
N GLY A 336 -3.78 7.33 2.42
CA GLY A 336 -3.34 8.64 1.96
C GLY A 336 -2.44 8.56 0.72
N ASN A 337 -1.40 9.39 0.66
CA ASN A 337 -0.45 9.39 -0.45
C ASN A 337 0.63 8.33 -0.27
N ILE A 338 0.41 7.15 -0.85
CA ILE A 338 1.35 6.00 -0.79
C ILE A 338 2.74 6.39 -1.28
N PHE A 339 2.84 7.17 -2.35
CA PHE A 339 4.12 7.59 -2.91
C PHE A 339 5.01 8.29 -1.86
N ARG A 340 4.41 9.10 -0.95
CA ARG A 340 5.15 9.86 0.05
C ARG A 340 5.62 9.03 1.23
N PHE A 341 4.74 8.27 1.86
CA PHE A 341 5.13 7.54 3.06
C PHE A 341 6.13 6.41 2.77
N VAL A 342 6.09 5.84 1.57
CA VAL A 342 7.10 4.87 1.11
C VAL A 342 8.52 5.42 1.25
N GLY A 343 8.69 6.73 1.09
CA GLY A 343 9.97 7.41 1.32
C GLY A 343 10.53 7.30 2.75
N LYS A 344 9.72 6.84 3.72
CA LYS A 344 10.14 6.61 5.13
C LYS A 344 10.56 5.17 5.39
N MET A 345 10.38 4.27 4.42
CA MET A 345 10.68 2.84 4.59
C MET A 345 12.13 2.52 4.20
N GLY A 346 12.70 1.54 4.87
CA GLY A 346 14.00 0.98 4.49
C GLY A 346 13.93 0.13 3.23
N ILE A 347 12.87 -0.68 3.14
CA ILE A 347 12.50 -1.53 2.01
C ILE A 347 11.00 -1.33 1.77
N PRO A 348 10.59 -0.51 0.80
CA PRO A 348 9.19 -0.34 0.43
C PRO A 348 8.52 -1.64 0.01
N GLY A 349 7.22 -1.78 0.26
CA GLY A 349 6.52 -3.01 -0.08
C GLY A 349 5.04 -2.88 -0.37
N ILE A 350 4.52 -3.97 -0.91
CA ILE A 350 3.11 -4.18 -1.26
C ILE A 350 2.65 -5.57 -0.84
N ASP A 351 1.34 -5.77 -0.81
CA ASP A 351 0.73 -7.10 -0.85
C ASP A 351 0.23 -7.42 -2.27
N MET A 352 0.47 -8.64 -2.72
CA MET A 352 -0.04 -9.17 -3.98
C MET A 352 -0.84 -10.44 -3.73
N LEU A 353 -2.12 -10.28 -3.47
CA LEU A 353 -3.05 -11.34 -3.10
C LEU A 353 -3.33 -12.35 -4.22
N SER A 354 -2.82 -12.13 -5.42
CA SER A 354 -3.06 -13.00 -6.57
C SER A 354 -1.78 -13.58 -7.17
N THR A 355 -1.87 -14.81 -7.63
CA THR A 355 -0.82 -15.55 -8.36
C THR A 355 -1.04 -15.54 -9.87
N ILE A 356 -2.27 -15.24 -10.31
CA ILE A 356 -2.66 -15.28 -11.72
C ILE A 356 -2.16 -14.03 -12.45
N PRO A 357 -1.37 -14.16 -13.55
CA PRO A 357 -0.76 -13.02 -14.23
C PRO A 357 -1.74 -11.96 -14.72
N GLU A 358 -2.94 -12.33 -15.17
CA GLU A 358 -3.97 -11.40 -15.62
C GLU A 358 -4.46 -10.50 -14.48
N ASN A 359 -4.62 -11.06 -13.28
CA ASN A 359 -5.00 -10.28 -12.10
C ASN A 359 -3.87 -9.32 -11.68
N ILE A 360 -2.62 -9.79 -11.70
CA ILE A 360 -1.45 -8.96 -11.39
C ILE A 360 -1.33 -7.79 -12.37
N LEU A 361 -1.60 -8.02 -13.66
CA LEU A 361 -1.64 -6.94 -14.66
C LEU A 361 -2.75 -5.93 -14.38
N PHE A 362 -3.92 -6.39 -13.96
CA PHE A 362 -5.00 -5.49 -13.57
C PHE A 362 -4.60 -4.60 -12.38
N MET A 363 -3.81 -5.14 -11.45
CA MET A 363 -3.26 -4.47 -10.27
C MET A 363 -1.86 -3.87 -10.50
N ALA A 364 -1.37 -3.79 -11.74
CA ALA A 364 0.02 -3.38 -12.05
C ALA A 364 0.36 -1.96 -11.59
N ALA A 365 -0.65 -1.13 -11.34
CA ALA A 365 -0.49 0.23 -10.81
C ALA A 365 0.24 0.23 -9.47
N THR A 366 -0.09 -0.68 -8.57
CA THR A 366 0.47 -0.77 -7.22
C THR A 366 1.96 -1.09 -7.21
N PRO A 367 2.43 -2.24 -7.74
CA PRO A 367 3.87 -2.52 -7.75
C PRO A 367 4.66 -1.48 -8.53
N LYS A 368 4.05 -0.87 -9.57
CA LYS A 368 4.72 0.19 -10.33
C LYS A 368 4.83 1.48 -9.54
N LEU A 369 3.79 1.89 -8.81
CA LEU A 369 3.81 3.09 -7.96
C LEU A 369 4.87 2.95 -6.85
N ILE A 370 4.88 1.82 -6.14
CA ILE A 370 5.81 1.57 -5.04
C ILE A 370 7.26 1.48 -5.52
N SER A 371 7.51 0.78 -6.63
CA SER A 371 8.86 0.73 -7.21
C SER A 371 9.32 2.10 -7.69
N SER A 372 8.42 2.89 -8.28
CA SER A 372 8.74 4.27 -8.67
C SER A 372 9.12 5.13 -7.46
N ALA A 373 8.35 5.06 -6.37
CA ALA A 373 8.68 5.77 -5.13
C ALA A 373 10.04 5.35 -4.56
N ALA A 374 10.36 4.05 -4.55
CA ALA A 374 11.66 3.54 -4.14
C ALA A 374 12.80 4.11 -5.00
N HIS A 375 12.62 4.11 -6.32
CA HIS A 375 13.61 4.62 -7.27
C HIS A 375 13.80 6.14 -7.14
N LEU A 376 12.70 6.87 -7.12
CA LEU A 376 12.70 8.33 -7.19
C LEU A 376 13.04 8.98 -5.84
N LEU A 377 12.44 8.52 -4.74
CA LEU A 377 12.63 9.13 -3.42
C LEU A 377 13.86 8.58 -2.69
N LEU A 378 14.11 7.27 -2.78
CA LEU A 378 15.17 6.60 -2.02
C LEU A 378 16.42 6.30 -2.84
N GLY A 379 16.33 6.22 -4.16
CA GLY A 379 17.40 5.73 -5.04
C GLY A 379 17.73 4.25 -4.78
N LYS A 380 16.73 3.46 -4.37
CA LYS A 380 16.84 2.04 -4.03
C LYS A 380 16.12 1.19 -5.05
N GLN A 381 16.62 -0.04 -5.21
CA GLN A 381 16.00 -1.08 -6.05
C GLN A 381 15.26 -2.12 -5.23
N GLU A 382 15.49 -2.16 -3.92
CA GLU A 382 14.85 -3.09 -3.00
C GLU A 382 13.39 -2.70 -2.81
N VAL A 383 12.50 -3.50 -3.36
CA VAL A 383 11.04 -3.42 -3.23
C VAL A 383 10.54 -4.81 -2.92
N MET A 384 9.79 -4.95 -1.84
CA MET A 384 9.20 -6.24 -1.50
C MET A 384 7.76 -6.34 -1.98
N SER A 385 7.31 -7.57 -2.23
CA SER A 385 5.91 -7.93 -2.38
C SER A 385 5.63 -9.17 -1.58
N GLU A 386 4.69 -9.09 -0.66
CA GLU A 386 4.09 -10.28 -0.09
C GLU A 386 3.35 -11.01 -1.21
N VAL A 387 3.65 -12.29 -1.43
CA VAL A 387 3.06 -13.07 -2.51
C VAL A 387 2.23 -14.23 -1.95
N SER A 388 1.01 -14.31 -2.41
CA SER A 388 0.06 -15.29 -1.92
C SER A 388 -0.87 -15.81 -3.03
N GLY A 389 -1.67 -16.80 -2.70
CA GLY A 389 -2.78 -17.27 -3.52
C GLY A 389 -4.13 -17.04 -2.83
N HIS A 390 -4.26 -15.97 -2.05
CA HIS A 390 -5.46 -15.69 -1.25
C HIS A 390 -6.67 -15.47 -2.14
N ASN A 391 -6.55 -14.67 -3.20
CA ASN A 391 -7.63 -14.45 -4.18
C ASN A 391 -8.07 -15.74 -4.86
N GLU A 392 -7.12 -16.60 -5.25
CA GLU A 392 -7.42 -17.89 -5.86
C GLU A 392 -8.14 -18.80 -4.86
N GLY A 393 -7.69 -18.83 -3.59
CA GLY A 393 -8.32 -19.58 -2.51
C GLY A 393 -9.76 -19.12 -2.25
N ALA A 394 -9.98 -17.81 -2.13
CA ALA A 394 -11.31 -17.22 -1.93
C ALA A 394 -12.27 -17.54 -3.07
N HIS A 395 -11.81 -17.55 -4.32
CA HIS A 395 -12.60 -17.83 -5.51
C HIS A 395 -12.55 -19.30 -5.97
N LYS A 396 -11.94 -20.19 -5.16
CA LYS A 396 -11.76 -21.62 -5.47
C LYS A 396 -11.11 -21.87 -6.84
N ARG A 397 -10.18 -20.99 -7.22
CA ARG A 397 -9.35 -21.15 -8.42
C ARG A 397 -8.10 -21.94 -8.06
N HIS A 398 -7.63 -22.75 -8.99
CA HIS A 398 -6.38 -23.48 -8.83
C HIS A 398 -5.24 -22.73 -9.54
N PHE A 399 -4.07 -22.75 -8.93
CA PHE A 399 -2.84 -22.32 -9.54
C PHE A 399 -1.76 -23.40 -9.32
N GLY A 400 -0.74 -23.40 -10.16
CA GLY A 400 0.39 -24.32 -10.06
C GLY A 400 1.73 -23.57 -10.05
N VAL A 401 2.80 -24.31 -10.13
CA VAL A 401 4.16 -23.76 -10.13
C VAL A 401 4.42 -22.82 -11.32
N ARG A 402 3.71 -23.00 -12.43
CA ARG A 402 3.82 -22.13 -13.60
C ARG A 402 3.31 -20.72 -13.28
N GLU A 403 2.11 -20.62 -12.72
CA GLU A 403 1.52 -19.34 -12.30
C GLU A 403 2.37 -18.67 -11.22
N MET A 404 2.87 -19.43 -10.24
CA MET A 404 3.79 -18.90 -9.22
C MET A 404 5.05 -18.28 -9.83
N LYS A 405 5.67 -18.94 -10.82
CA LYS A 405 6.85 -18.41 -11.53
C LYS A 405 6.51 -17.19 -12.38
N ALA A 406 5.37 -17.22 -13.07
CA ALA A 406 4.90 -16.10 -13.89
C ALA A 406 4.58 -14.86 -13.03
N SER A 407 3.98 -15.06 -11.85
CA SER A 407 3.74 -14.00 -10.86
C SER A 407 5.05 -13.29 -10.48
N ILE A 408 6.08 -14.05 -10.10
CA ILE A 408 7.39 -13.48 -9.76
C ILE A 408 8.02 -12.75 -10.95
N ALA A 409 7.96 -13.32 -12.15
CA ALA A 409 8.52 -12.70 -13.34
C ALA A 409 7.83 -11.37 -13.68
N LEU A 410 6.51 -11.34 -13.60
CA LEU A 410 5.72 -10.14 -13.88
C LEU A 410 5.96 -9.06 -12.83
N GLN A 411 5.93 -9.42 -11.55
CA GLN A 411 6.24 -8.47 -10.48
C GLN A 411 7.69 -7.95 -10.58
N ARG A 412 8.64 -8.81 -11.00
CA ARG A 412 10.01 -8.37 -11.28
C ARG A 412 10.06 -7.35 -12.42
N ALA A 413 9.28 -7.54 -13.47
CA ALA A 413 9.17 -6.56 -14.57
C ALA A 413 8.56 -5.22 -14.10
N LEU A 414 7.75 -5.24 -13.05
CA LEU A 414 7.16 -4.06 -12.42
C LEU A 414 8.06 -3.42 -11.34
N GLY A 415 9.26 -3.98 -11.09
CA GLY A 415 10.26 -3.41 -10.19
C GLY A 415 10.38 -4.08 -8.83
N VAL A 416 9.57 -5.10 -8.51
CA VAL A 416 9.66 -5.87 -7.27
C VAL A 416 10.91 -6.75 -7.26
N THR A 417 11.59 -6.88 -6.11
CA THR A 417 12.86 -7.59 -6.01
C THR A 417 12.92 -8.62 -4.88
N ILE A 418 12.04 -8.52 -3.88
CA ILE A 418 12.02 -9.36 -2.68
C ILE A 418 10.61 -9.90 -2.48
N TYR A 419 10.47 -11.18 -2.10
CA TYR A 419 9.21 -11.89 -2.10
C TYR A 419 8.99 -12.65 -0.77
N PRO A 420 8.48 -11.99 0.30
CA PRO A 420 7.83 -12.71 1.39
C PRO A 420 6.66 -13.53 0.85
N SER A 421 6.53 -14.79 1.28
CA SER A 421 5.61 -15.74 0.66
C SER A 421 4.69 -16.40 1.67
N TYR A 422 3.41 -16.21 1.47
CA TYR A 422 2.32 -16.89 2.19
C TYR A 422 1.83 -18.17 1.50
N TYR A 423 2.44 -18.58 0.39
CA TYR A 423 2.04 -19.84 -0.23
C TYR A 423 2.07 -20.98 0.80
N SER A 424 0.96 -21.73 0.87
CA SER A 424 0.91 -22.95 1.67
C SER A 424 1.95 -23.95 1.17
N ASP A 425 2.67 -24.58 2.08
CA ASP A 425 3.65 -25.64 1.75
C ASP A 425 3.03 -26.85 1.02
N THR A 426 1.70 -26.92 0.96
CA THR A 426 0.92 -27.95 0.26
C THR A 426 0.23 -27.42 -1.00
N ALA A 427 0.43 -26.15 -1.37
CA ALA A 427 -0.16 -25.56 -2.57
C ALA A 427 0.26 -26.29 -3.85
N VAL A 428 1.52 -26.74 -3.88
CA VAL A 428 2.11 -27.55 -4.97
C VAL A 428 2.98 -28.66 -4.38
N SER A 429 3.49 -29.56 -5.20
CA SER A 429 4.42 -30.59 -4.73
C SER A 429 5.73 -30.00 -4.20
N GLU A 430 6.43 -30.71 -3.30
CA GLU A 430 7.74 -30.26 -2.78
C GLU A 430 8.76 -30.04 -3.93
N LYS A 431 8.73 -30.88 -4.96
CA LYS A 431 9.57 -30.73 -6.16
C LYS A 431 9.24 -29.43 -6.90
N ASP A 432 7.97 -29.10 -7.05
CA ASP A 432 7.52 -27.88 -7.73
C ASP A 432 7.88 -26.65 -6.90
N PHE A 433 7.76 -26.75 -5.57
CA PHE A 433 8.19 -25.68 -4.66
C PHE A 433 9.68 -25.36 -4.80
N ILE A 434 10.54 -26.38 -4.80
CA ILE A 434 11.99 -26.22 -5.03
C ILE A 434 12.22 -25.60 -6.41
N SER A 435 11.49 -26.06 -7.44
CA SER A 435 11.56 -25.48 -8.79
C SER A 435 11.17 -24.00 -8.83
N PHE A 436 10.20 -23.59 -8.02
CA PHE A 436 9.79 -22.20 -7.86
C PHE A 436 10.89 -21.35 -7.19
N THR A 437 11.45 -21.80 -6.07
CA THR A 437 12.49 -21.06 -5.35
C THR A 437 13.79 -20.97 -6.15
N ASP A 438 14.17 -22.02 -6.88
CA ASP A 438 15.33 -22.04 -7.79
C ASP A 438 15.10 -21.10 -9.00
N TYR A 439 13.88 -21.04 -9.54
CA TYR A 439 13.55 -20.10 -10.60
C TYR A 439 13.69 -18.64 -10.12
N THR A 440 13.13 -18.34 -8.95
CA THR A 440 13.22 -17.00 -8.34
C THR A 440 14.67 -16.58 -8.13
N GLU A 441 15.53 -17.49 -7.64
CA GLU A 441 16.96 -17.21 -7.47
C GLU A 441 17.64 -16.87 -8.81
N ARG A 442 17.42 -17.67 -9.83
CA ARG A 442 18.05 -17.46 -11.15
C ARG A 442 17.61 -16.12 -11.75
N LEU A 443 16.30 -15.82 -11.69
CA LEU A 443 15.75 -14.57 -12.21
C LEU A 443 16.30 -13.36 -11.46
N THR A 444 16.24 -13.38 -10.13
CA THR A 444 16.72 -12.28 -9.30
C THR A 444 18.21 -12.07 -9.46
N LYS A 445 19.00 -13.14 -9.50
CA LYS A 445 20.44 -13.08 -9.71
C LYS A 445 20.83 -12.51 -11.07
N ALA A 446 20.11 -12.88 -12.13
CA ALA A 446 20.37 -12.38 -13.48
C ALA A 446 20.14 -10.86 -13.60
N LEU A 447 19.20 -10.32 -12.83
CA LEU A 447 18.82 -8.91 -12.85
C LEU A 447 19.33 -8.10 -11.65
N ASN A 448 20.12 -8.73 -10.75
CA ASN A 448 20.65 -8.05 -9.57
C ASN A 448 21.54 -6.87 -9.96
N GLY A 449 21.44 -5.75 -9.22
CA GLY A 449 22.16 -4.51 -9.52
C GLY A 449 21.62 -3.74 -10.73
N GLY A 450 20.73 -4.34 -11.51
CA GLY A 450 20.18 -3.76 -12.74
C GLY A 450 19.24 -2.58 -12.46
N LYS A 451 19.57 -1.42 -13.03
CA LYS A 451 18.75 -0.21 -12.94
C LYS A 451 17.68 -0.26 -14.03
N PRO A 452 16.38 -0.23 -13.65
CA PRO A 452 15.32 -0.17 -14.66
C PRO A 452 15.46 1.10 -15.49
N PHE A 453 15.26 0.97 -16.78
CA PHE A 453 15.29 2.10 -17.69
C PHE A 453 13.90 2.79 -17.70
N ALA A 454 13.89 4.09 -17.48
CA ALA A 454 12.71 4.92 -17.61
C ALA A 454 13.06 6.29 -18.20
N ASN A 455 12.24 6.80 -19.11
CA ASN A 455 12.38 8.14 -19.67
C ASN A 455 11.06 8.91 -19.71
N LEU A 456 10.01 8.36 -19.13
CA LEU A 456 8.69 8.94 -19.04
C LEU A 456 8.26 8.99 -17.57
N LEU A 457 7.73 10.14 -17.12
CA LEU A 457 6.98 10.22 -15.86
C LEU A 457 5.48 10.08 -16.13
N LEU A 458 4.81 9.29 -15.32
CA LEU A 458 3.36 9.21 -15.27
C LEU A 458 2.87 9.86 -13.98
N TYR A 459 2.06 10.90 -14.12
CA TYR A 459 1.47 11.57 -12.97
C TYR A 459 0.53 10.63 -12.19
N TYR A 460 0.72 10.54 -10.88
CA TYR A 460 -0.14 9.82 -9.94
C TYR A 460 -1.22 10.77 -9.41
N PRO A 461 -2.50 10.61 -9.81
CA PRO A 461 -3.54 11.61 -9.60
C PRO A 461 -4.21 11.53 -8.21
N ILE A 462 -3.42 11.38 -7.14
CA ILE A 462 -3.91 11.23 -5.76
C ILE A 462 -4.69 12.45 -5.27
N GLU A 463 -4.31 13.65 -5.70
CA GLU A 463 -5.00 14.88 -5.29
C GLU A 463 -6.44 14.93 -5.82
N ALA A 464 -6.67 14.43 -7.04
CA ALA A 464 -8.01 14.32 -7.59
C ALA A 464 -8.87 13.30 -6.80
N ALA A 465 -8.26 12.18 -6.41
CA ALA A 465 -8.92 11.19 -5.56
C ALA A 465 -9.27 11.79 -4.18
N MET A 466 -8.34 12.50 -3.54
CA MET A 466 -8.57 13.19 -2.26
C MET A 466 -9.70 14.22 -2.36
N ALA A 467 -9.74 15.01 -3.43
CA ALA A 467 -10.76 16.01 -3.65
C ALA A 467 -12.15 15.42 -3.91
N ALA A 468 -12.22 14.26 -4.54
CA ALA A 468 -13.46 13.54 -4.80
C ALA A 468 -13.99 12.78 -3.57
N THR A 469 -13.10 12.37 -2.65
CA THR A 469 -13.46 11.52 -1.52
C THR A 469 -14.39 12.22 -0.54
N SER A 470 -15.49 11.54 -0.18
CA SER A 470 -16.51 12.03 0.75
C SER A 470 -16.80 10.96 1.80
N GLY A 471 -17.10 11.39 3.03
CA GLY A 471 -17.61 10.50 4.07
C GLY A 471 -18.89 9.79 3.60
N THR A 472 -18.99 8.49 3.88
CA THR A 472 -20.13 7.65 3.47
C THR A 472 -20.57 6.71 4.58
N ASP A 473 -21.86 6.38 4.57
CA ASP A 473 -22.50 5.35 5.41
C ASP A 473 -22.48 3.96 4.73
N LYS A 474 -21.92 3.85 3.54
CA LYS A 474 -21.85 2.60 2.78
C LYS A 474 -20.58 1.83 3.08
N GLN A 475 -20.67 0.52 2.94
CA GLN A 475 -19.47 -0.32 2.83
C GLN A 475 -18.63 0.15 1.65
N ILE A 476 -17.32 0.12 1.79
CA ILE A 476 -16.41 0.74 0.81
C ILE A 476 -16.59 0.20 -0.61
N PHE A 477 -16.82 -1.11 -0.77
CA PHE A 477 -17.06 -1.72 -2.09
C PHE A 477 -18.49 -1.49 -2.63
N GLU A 478 -19.40 -0.98 -1.80
CA GLU A 478 -20.77 -0.61 -2.19
C GLU A 478 -20.89 0.90 -2.42
N ARG A 479 -19.84 1.67 -2.14
CA ARG A 479 -19.81 3.11 -2.36
C ARG A 479 -20.02 3.40 -3.84
N PRO A 480 -21.04 4.18 -4.21
CA PRO A 480 -21.20 4.60 -5.58
C PRO A 480 -20.11 5.62 -5.92
N HIS A 481 -19.29 5.29 -6.93
CA HIS A 481 -18.39 6.26 -7.54
C HIS A 481 -19.09 6.92 -8.74
N THR A 482 -18.85 8.21 -8.92
CA THR A 482 -19.31 8.90 -10.12
C THR A 482 -18.58 8.37 -11.37
N GLY A 483 -19.16 8.55 -12.55
CA GLY A 483 -18.49 8.19 -13.80
C GLY A 483 -17.15 8.92 -13.97
N GLU A 484 -17.03 10.15 -13.45
CA GLU A 484 -15.80 10.94 -13.52
C GLU A 484 -14.73 10.44 -12.56
N GLU A 485 -15.08 10.05 -11.31
CA GLU A 485 -14.14 9.43 -10.37
C GLU A 485 -13.56 8.14 -10.96
N MET A 486 -14.44 7.26 -11.46
CA MET A 486 -14.01 6.04 -12.13
C MET A 486 -13.14 6.29 -13.36
N ALA A 487 -13.41 7.38 -14.11
CA ALA A 487 -12.62 7.74 -15.28
C ALA A 487 -11.17 8.13 -14.90
N VAL A 488 -10.96 8.80 -13.75
CA VAL A 488 -9.60 9.13 -13.26
C VAL A 488 -8.81 7.83 -13.01
N GLU A 489 -9.36 6.93 -12.24
CA GLU A 489 -8.69 5.65 -11.92
C GLU A 489 -8.46 4.80 -13.18
N MET A 490 -9.49 4.64 -14.01
CA MET A 490 -9.39 3.83 -15.22
C MET A 490 -8.43 4.42 -16.25
N SER A 491 -8.37 5.75 -16.39
CA SER A 491 -7.39 6.42 -17.24
C SER A 491 -5.96 6.15 -16.77
N TRP A 492 -5.71 6.26 -15.45
CA TRP A 492 -4.41 5.99 -14.85
C TRP A 492 -3.98 4.53 -15.04
N LYS A 493 -4.84 3.56 -14.67
CA LYS A 493 -4.59 2.13 -14.88
C LYS A 493 -4.40 1.79 -16.36
N LYS A 494 -5.17 2.38 -17.26
CA LYS A 494 -5.05 2.18 -18.71
C LYS A 494 -3.74 2.71 -19.30
N LEU A 495 -3.25 3.86 -18.83
CA LEU A 495 -1.94 4.36 -19.23
C LEU A 495 -0.83 3.41 -18.81
N ILE A 496 -0.87 2.91 -17.58
CA ILE A 496 0.08 1.92 -17.08
C ILE A 496 0.07 0.65 -17.95
N ASP A 497 -1.10 0.04 -18.17
CA ASP A 497 -1.22 -1.15 -19.01
C ASP A 497 -0.71 -0.90 -20.43
N THR A 498 -1.07 0.24 -21.02
CA THR A 498 -0.62 0.60 -22.37
C THR A 498 0.89 0.77 -22.44
N PHE A 499 1.52 1.41 -21.45
CA PHE A 499 2.96 1.59 -21.42
C PHE A 499 3.67 0.24 -21.27
N LEU A 500 3.20 -0.63 -20.39
CA LEU A 500 3.74 -1.96 -20.19
C LEU A 500 3.68 -2.81 -21.47
N ARG A 501 2.52 -2.85 -22.13
CA ARG A 501 2.32 -3.65 -23.36
C ARG A 501 3.11 -3.10 -24.57
N ASN A 502 3.49 -1.85 -24.54
CA ASN A 502 4.32 -1.25 -25.58
C ASN A 502 5.81 -1.18 -25.21
N GLY A 503 6.20 -1.73 -24.05
CA GLY A 503 7.58 -1.73 -23.58
C GLY A 503 8.12 -0.33 -23.27
N ALA A 504 7.26 0.61 -22.89
CA ALA A 504 7.67 1.95 -22.49
C ALA A 504 8.28 1.91 -21.07
N GLY A 505 9.44 2.50 -20.89
CA GLY A 505 10.05 2.68 -19.58
C GLY A 505 9.52 3.95 -18.90
N PHE A 506 8.86 3.81 -17.76
CA PHE A 506 8.27 4.93 -17.05
C PHE A 506 8.38 4.77 -15.53
N GLU A 507 8.26 5.89 -14.81
CA GLU A 507 8.06 5.92 -13.36
C GLU A 507 6.81 6.75 -13.04
N CYS A 508 6.10 6.38 -11.96
CA CYS A 508 4.98 7.14 -11.43
C CYS A 508 5.49 8.18 -10.42
N ALA A 509 4.90 9.38 -10.42
CA ALA A 509 5.26 10.42 -9.46
C ALA A 509 4.05 11.31 -9.15
N ASP A 510 3.99 11.85 -7.93
CA ASP A 510 2.99 12.82 -7.52
C ASP A 510 3.36 14.25 -7.94
N THR A 511 2.41 15.17 -7.73
CA THR A 511 2.55 16.60 -8.07
C THR A 511 3.81 17.22 -7.48
N GLU A 512 4.07 16.97 -6.20
CA GLU A 512 5.17 17.61 -5.47
C GLU A 512 6.54 17.17 -5.99
N TYR A 513 6.70 15.85 -6.26
CA TYR A 513 7.94 15.35 -6.84
C TYR A 513 8.19 15.96 -8.23
N ILE A 514 7.18 16.01 -9.07
CA ILE A 514 7.30 16.56 -10.44
C ILE A 514 7.66 18.05 -10.37
N ALA A 515 6.96 18.84 -9.54
CA ALA A 515 7.21 20.26 -9.37
C ALA A 515 8.62 20.54 -8.86
N ASP A 516 9.08 19.82 -7.82
CA ASP A 516 10.42 19.97 -7.27
C ASP A 516 11.52 19.60 -8.26
N ALA A 517 11.32 18.56 -9.04
CA ALA A 517 12.26 18.13 -10.05
C ALA A 517 12.39 19.17 -11.18
N VAL A 518 11.29 19.79 -11.60
CA VAL A 518 11.30 20.90 -12.59
C VAL A 518 12.03 22.13 -12.05
N LYS A 519 11.74 22.54 -10.81
CA LYS A 519 12.39 23.70 -10.14
C LYS A 519 13.89 23.51 -10.00
N SER A 520 14.37 22.28 -9.88
CA SER A 520 15.79 21.95 -9.67
C SER A 520 16.68 22.08 -10.91
N GLY A 521 16.18 22.48 -12.07
CA GLY A 521 17.01 22.77 -13.23
C GLY A 521 16.45 22.36 -14.60
N GLY A 522 15.18 22.05 -14.71
CA GLY A 522 14.50 21.79 -15.99
C GLY A 522 14.84 20.44 -16.65
N VAL A 523 15.62 19.59 -15.97
CA VAL A 523 15.90 18.23 -16.41
C VAL A 523 15.43 17.29 -15.32
N LEU A 524 14.36 16.56 -15.61
CA LEU A 524 13.84 15.53 -14.72
C LEU A 524 14.78 14.32 -14.77
N THR A 525 15.58 14.13 -13.72
CA THR A 525 16.55 13.02 -13.63
C THR A 525 16.37 12.27 -12.32
N ASP A 526 16.28 10.95 -12.38
CA ASP A 526 16.25 10.12 -11.17
C ASP A 526 17.66 9.86 -10.60
N ARG A 527 17.71 9.21 -9.45
CA ARG A 527 18.97 8.86 -8.77
C ARG A 527 19.74 7.74 -9.48
N PHE A 528 19.15 7.08 -10.46
CA PHE A 528 19.81 6.05 -11.31
C PHE A 528 20.44 6.64 -12.57
N GLY A 529 20.20 7.92 -12.86
CA GLY A 529 20.70 8.61 -14.04
C GLY A 529 19.78 8.48 -15.25
N ASN A 530 18.52 8.02 -15.07
CA ASN A 530 17.50 8.15 -16.10
C ASN A 530 17.12 9.62 -16.26
N THR A 531 16.94 10.06 -17.48
CA THR A 531 16.44 11.41 -17.81
C THR A 531 15.05 11.28 -18.38
N PHE A 532 14.08 11.89 -17.72
CA PHE A 532 12.70 11.90 -18.18
C PHE A 532 12.51 12.98 -19.25
N THR A 533 12.04 12.58 -20.39
CA THR A 533 11.89 13.46 -21.56
C THR A 533 10.48 13.98 -21.75
N ALA A 534 9.52 13.46 -20.99
CA ALA A 534 8.12 13.87 -21.02
C ALA A 534 7.38 13.45 -19.75
N VAL A 535 6.25 14.11 -19.52
CA VAL A 535 5.29 13.75 -18.46
C VAL A 535 3.97 13.36 -19.12
N ALA A 536 3.42 12.20 -18.74
CA ALA A 536 2.08 11.77 -19.10
C ALA A 536 1.12 12.07 -17.95
N VAL A 537 -0.01 12.67 -18.27
CA VAL A 537 -1.05 13.05 -17.31
C VAL A 537 -2.34 12.32 -17.68
N PRO A 538 -2.85 11.42 -16.82
CA PRO A 538 -4.13 10.75 -17.04
C PRO A 538 -5.28 11.76 -17.00
N PHE A 539 -6.49 11.29 -17.26
CA PHE A 539 -7.68 12.11 -17.03
C PHE A 539 -7.74 12.56 -15.55
N VAL A 540 -8.00 13.84 -15.34
CA VAL A 540 -8.16 14.46 -14.02
C VAL A 540 -9.44 15.28 -14.05
N ASN A 541 -10.41 14.90 -13.22
CA ASN A 541 -11.71 15.59 -13.13
C ASN A 541 -11.66 16.84 -12.24
N ILE A 542 -10.73 16.89 -11.28
CA ILE A 542 -10.55 17.99 -10.34
C ILE A 542 -9.09 18.42 -10.37
N GLU A 543 -8.85 19.66 -10.80
CA GLU A 543 -7.52 20.26 -10.82
C GLU A 543 -7.32 21.11 -9.56
N THR A 544 -6.50 20.61 -8.65
CA THR A 544 -6.10 21.34 -7.42
C THR A 544 -5.19 22.53 -7.74
N PRO A 545 -5.01 23.49 -6.81
CA PRO A 545 -4.06 24.60 -6.99
C PRO A 545 -2.64 24.11 -7.28
N GLU A 546 -2.18 23.11 -6.56
CA GLU A 546 -0.84 22.52 -6.69
C GLU A 546 -0.67 21.82 -8.05
N PHE A 547 -1.69 21.12 -8.52
CA PHE A 547 -1.68 20.52 -9.85
C PHE A 547 -1.55 21.59 -10.94
N LYS A 548 -2.30 22.69 -10.83
CA LYS A 548 -2.22 23.82 -11.78
C LYS A 548 -0.85 24.48 -11.80
N GLU A 549 -0.25 24.66 -10.61
CA GLU A 549 1.11 25.19 -10.48
C GLU A 549 2.13 24.25 -11.15
N MET A 550 2.10 22.96 -10.85
CA MET A 550 2.95 21.96 -11.50
C MET A 550 2.82 22.00 -13.03
N MET A 551 1.60 22.07 -13.56
CA MET A 551 1.37 22.13 -14.99
C MET A 551 1.93 23.40 -15.63
N ALA A 552 1.80 24.55 -14.97
CA ALA A 552 2.39 25.81 -15.42
C ALA A 552 3.93 25.78 -15.42
N GLU A 553 4.53 25.16 -14.44
CA GLU A 553 5.98 24.98 -14.36
C GLU A 553 6.52 24.05 -15.45
N LEU A 554 5.81 22.94 -15.71
CA LEU A 554 6.14 22.04 -16.82
C LEU A 554 6.08 22.74 -18.16
N GLU A 555 5.03 23.54 -18.42
CA GLU A 555 4.89 24.34 -19.63
C GLU A 555 6.04 25.35 -19.77
N ALA A 556 6.35 26.06 -18.68
CA ALA A 556 7.43 27.05 -18.67
C ALA A 556 8.82 26.42 -18.89
N SER A 557 9.02 25.17 -18.45
CA SER A 557 10.27 24.43 -18.64
C SER A 557 10.47 23.90 -20.05
N GLY A 558 9.41 23.86 -20.87
CA GLY A 558 9.42 23.26 -22.21
C GLY A 558 9.45 21.73 -22.22
N ILE A 559 9.22 21.08 -21.08
CA ILE A 559 9.09 19.62 -21.01
C ILE A 559 7.76 19.21 -21.65
N PRO A 560 7.75 18.31 -22.65
CA PRO A 560 6.53 17.82 -23.26
C PRO A 560 5.58 17.20 -22.24
N VAL A 561 4.33 17.64 -22.24
CA VAL A 561 3.26 17.08 -21.44
C VAL A 561 2.19 16.47 -22.35
N PHE A 562 1.89 15.21 -22.11
CA PHE A 562 0.85 14.46 -22.82
C PHE A 562 -0.35 14.27 -21.91
N ARG A 563 -1.42 14.99 -22.16
CA ARG A 563 -2.69 14.86 -21.44
C ARG A 563 -3.57 13.82 -22.12
N ASP A 564 -4.24 13.02 -21.33
CA ASP A 564 -5.28 12.07 -21.75
C ASP A 564 -6.64 12.52 -21.18
N PRO A 565 -7.26 13.57 -21.76
CA PRO A 565 -8.40 14.27 -21.18
C PRO A 565 -9.69 13.44 -21.11
N ASP A 566 -9.74 12.31 -21.82
CA ASP A 566 -10.91 11.43 -21.92
C ASP A 566 -10.57 9.94 -21.82
N GLY A 567 -9.32 9.60 -21.47
CA GLY A 567 -8.85 8.22 -21.35
C GLY A 567 -8.70 7.49 -22.70
N THR A 568 -8.65 8.19 -23.84
CA THR A 568 -8.59 7.57 -25.17
C THR A 568 -7.23 7.66 -25.86
N ASP A 569 -6.37 8.58 -25.43
CA ASP A 569 -5.09 8.90 -26.09
C ASP A 569 -3.90 8.03 -25.65
N ALA A 570 -4.10 7.05 -24.77
CA ALA A 570 -3.04 6.21 -24.21
C ALA A 570 -2.13 5.58 -25.27
N ASN A 571 -2.70 5.07 -26.37
CA ASN A 571 -1.92 4.47 -27.47
C ASN A 571 -1.11 5.52 -28.25
N ARG A 572 -1.63 6.74 -28.40
CA ARG A 572 -0.92 7.84 -29.03
C ARG A 572 0.25 8.29 -28.18
N ILE A 573 0.06 8.46 -26.88
CA ILE A 573 1.10 8.81 -25.92
C ILE A 573 2.21 7.74 -25.94
N SER A 574 1.84 6.48 -25.87
CA SER A 574 2.78 5.37 -25.95
C SER A 574 3.56 5.35 -27.27
N SER A 575 2.91 5.70 -28.39
CA SER A 575 3.55 5.72 -29.70
C SER A 575 4.59 6.85 -29.86
N LEU A 576 4.39 7.97 -29.18
CA LEU A 576 5.31 9.11 -29.20
C LEU A 576 6.64 8.79 -28.50
N ASN A 577 6.58 7.91 -27.52
CA ASN A 577 7.73 7.44 -26.75
C ASN A 577 8.26 6.08 -27.25
N ARG A 578 8.03 5.72 -28.51
CA ARG A 578 8.70 4.58 -29.11
C ARG A 578 10.20 4.84 -29.11
N PHE A 579 10.86 4.20 -28.17
CA PHE A 579 12.29 4.29 -27.99
C PHE A 579 13.05 3.83 -29.24
N SER A 580 13.98 4.62 -29.70
CA SER A 580 14.96 4.19 -30.68
C SER A 580 16.29 3.95 -29.99
N PHE A 581 16.96 2.83 -30.23
CA PHE A 581 18.35 2.64 -29.80
C PHE A 581 19.22 3.68 -30.49
N SER A 582 19.68 4.67 -29.76
CA SER A 582 20.79 5.50 -30.21
C SER A 582 22.08 4.93 -29.62
N GLU A 583 23.24 5.29 -30.18
CA GLU A 583 24.56 4.88 -29.67
C GLU A 583 24.78 5.22 -28.18
N LYS A 584 23.90 6.04 -27.60
CA LYS A 584 23.95 6.53 -26.20
C LYS A 584 22.88 5.97 -25.27
N GLY A 585 21.91 5.16 -25.72
CA GLY A 585 20.82 4.68 -24.89
C GLY A 585 20.16 3.41 -25.37
N LEU A 586 19.50 2.71 -24.44
CA LEU A 586 18.59 1.59 -24.71
C LEU A 586 17.26 2.14 -25.22
N SER A 587 16.70 1.54 -26.24
CA SER A 587 15.36 1.81 -26.70
C SER A 587 14.50 0.55 -26.65
N ALA A 588 13.18 0.74 -26.65
CA ALA A 588 12.23 -0.33 -26.47
C ALA A 588 12.39 -1.46 -27.47
N ALA A 589 12.17 -2.64 -26.97
CA ALA A 589 11.90 -3.80 -27.78
C ALA A 589 10.49 -3.64 -28.41
N GLN A 590 10.39 -3.77 -29.73
CA GLN A 590 9.10 -4.07 -30.33
C GLN A 590 8.84 -5.57 -30.18
N VAL A 591 7.87 -5.92 -29.34
CA VAL A 591 7.40 -7.30 -29.28
C VAL A 591 6.25 -7.43 -30.26
N LYS A 592 6.39 -8.29 -31.24
CA LYS A 592 5.28 -8.66 -32.10
C LYS A 592 4.68 -9.97 -31.59
N ALA A 593 3.54 -9.87 -30.93
CA ALA A 593 2.71 -11.04 -30.63
C ALA A 593 2.07 -11.58 -31.94
N PRO A 594 1.69 -12.86 -31.96
CA PRO A 594 0.88 -13.40 -33.05
C PRO A 594 -0.40 -12.57 -33.25
N ASP A 595 -0.82 -12.40 -34.50
CA ASP A 595 -1.99 -11.60 -34.88
C ASP A 595 -3.34 -12.12 -34.28
N SER A 596 -3.31 -13.27 -33.58
CA SER A 596 -4.45 -13.84 -32.86
C SER A 596 -4.79 -13.15 -31.54
N PHE A 597 -3.89 -12.31 -31.00
CA PHE A 597 -4.12 -11.59 -29.75
C PHE A 597 -4.60 -10.16 -30.03
N LYS A 598 -5.69 -9.76 -29.37
CA LYS A 598 -6.23 -8.40 -29.47
C LYS A 598 -5.26 -7.36 -28.88
N GLU A 599 -4.52 -7.75 -27.85
CA GLU A 599 -3.53 -6.93 -27.16
C GLU A 599 -2.22 -7.71 -27.04
N ASN A 600 -1.08 -7.01 -26.98
CA ASN A 600 0.20 -7.66 -26.81
C ASN A 600 0.32 -8.28 -25.41
N PRO A 601 0.37 -9.61 -25.28
CA PRO A 601 0.47 -10.28 -23.99
C PRO A 601 1.92 -10.35 -23.45
N VAL A 602 2.91 -9.84 -24.17
CA VAL A 602 4.30 -9.87 -23.75
C VAL A 602 4.72 -8.52 -23.22
N ILE A 603 5.09 -8.48 -21.94
CA ILE A 603 5.64 -7.31 -21.27
C ILE A 603 7.16 -7.38 -21.31
N VAL A 604 7.80 -6.28 -21.67
CA VAL A 604 9.27 -6.19 -21.72
C VAL A 604 9.76 -5.02 -20.90
N THR A 605 10.68 -5.29 -19.99
CA THR A 605 11.37 -4.27 -19.20
C THR A 605 12.87 -4.34 -19.47
N ALA A 606 13.51 -3.18 -19.63
CA ALA A 606 14.93 -3.05 -19.86
C ALA A 606 15.68 -2.64 -18.59
N TYR A 607 16.87 -3.20 -18.40
CA TYR A 607 17.76 -2.91 -17.30
C TYR A 607 19.16 -2.59 -17.80
N SER A 608 19.85 -1.66 -17.13
CA SER A 608 21.24 -1.34 -17.37
C SER A 608 22.10 -1.70 -16.16
N GLY A 609 23.30 -2.25 -16.40
CA GLY A 609 24.31 -2.45 -15.36
C GLY A 609 23.94 -3.50 -14.31
N THR A 610 23.40 -4.67 -14.74
CA THR A 610 23.27 -5.81 -13.83
C THR A 610 24.64 -6.37 -13.46
N ASP A 611 24.72 -7.10 -12.36
CA ASP A 611 25.98 -7.75 -11.93
C ASP A 611 26.51 -8.74 -12.98
N MET A 612 25.63 -9.29 -13.82
CA MET A 612 25.99 -10.27 -14.85
C MET A 612 26.10 -9.66 -16.25
N PHE A 613 25.36 -8.61 -16.54
CA PHE A 613 25.23 -8.05 -17.90
C PHE A 613 25.25 -6.52 -17.89
N THR A 614 25.89 -5.92 -18.89
CA THR A 614 25.84 -4.46 -19.09
C THR A 614 24.43 -3.99 -19.39
N LYS A 615 23.62 -4.81 -20.05
CA LYS A 615 22.22 -4.58 -20.41
C LYS A 615 21.47 -5.89 -20.34
N ALA A 616 20.26 -5.87 -19.79
CA ALA A 616 19.38 -7.03 -19.71
C ALA A 616 17.95 -6.64 -20.10
N PHE A 617 17.21 -7.59 -20.64
CA PHE A 617 15.79 -7.46 -20.91
C PHE A 617 15.06 -8.61 -20.23
N LEU A 618 14.01 -8.27 -19.52
CA LEU A 618 13.06 -9.24 -19.01
C LEU A 618 11.81 -9.19 -19.92
N ALA A 619 11.50 -10.29 -20.56
CA ALA A 619 10.27 -10.47 -21.32
C ALA A 619 9.38 -11.48 -20.61
N VAL A 620 8.14 -11.11 -20.33
CA VAL A 620 7.18 -11.94 -19.60
C VAL A 620 5.97 -12.18 -20.49
N ASN A 621 5.65 -13.44 -20.74
CA ASN A 621 4.40 -13.83 -21.37
C ASN A 621 3.28 -13.86 -20.32
N THR A 622 2.29 -13.00 -20.47
CA THR A 622 1.13 -12.91 -19.57
C THR A 622 -0.06 -13.73 -20.05
N SER A 623 0.05 -14.41 -21.21
CA SER A 623 -0.96 -15.35 -21.71
C SER A 623 -0.87 -16.68 -20.97
N PRO A 624 -2.01 -17.36 -20.72
CA PRO A 624 -2.02 -18.73 -20.19
C PRO A 624 -1.46 -19.76 -21.18
N GLU A 625 -1.35 -19.39 -22.47
CA GLU A 625 -0.86 -20.27 -23.52
C GLU A 625 0.60 -19.98 -23.88
N PRO A 626 1.43 -21.02 -24.10
CA PRO A 626 2.78 -20.86 -24.65
C PRO A 626 2.72 -20.16 -26.00
N MET A 627 3.63 -19.19 -26.23
CA MET A 627 3.67 -18.49 -27.51
C MET A 627 5.09 -18.27 -28.00
N ARG A 628 5.24 -18.15 -29.32
CA ARG A 628 6.46 -17.64 -29.92
C ARG A 628 6.35 -16.13 -30.04
N ALA A 629 7.21 -15.40 -29.36
CA ALA A 629 7.33 -13.97 -29.50
C ALA A 629 8.69 -13.59 -30.08
N PHE A 630 8.72 -12.48 -30.82
CA PHE A 630 9.94 -11.91 -31.33
C PHE A 630 10.20 -10.59 -30.63
N VAL A 631 11.33 -10.47 -29.96
CA VAL A 631 11.79 -9.22 -29.38
C VAL A 631 12.78 -8.58 -30.36
N ARG A 632 12.41 -7.41 -30.89
CA ARG A 632 13.29 -6.64 -31.77
C ARG A 632 13.99 -5.54 -30.96
N LEU A 633 15.30 -5.65 -30.87
CA LEU A 633 16.14 -4.69 -30.17
C LEU A 633 16.70 -3.65 -31.16
N GLY A 634 16.03 -2.50 -31.29
CA GLY A 634 16.45 -1.43 -32.19
C GLY A 634 16.34 -1.81 -33.69
N ASN A 635 17.29 -1.37 -34.51
CA ASN A 635 17.36 -1.70 -35.95
C ASN A 635 18.06 -3.03 -36.23
N SER A 636 18.44 -3.78 -35.20
CA SER A 636 19.17 -5.04 -35.33
C SER A 636 18.25 -6.27 -35.30
N GLU A 637 18.83 -7.45 -35.43
CA GLU A 637 18.14 -8.73 -35.56
C GLU A 637 17.06 -9.00 -34.50
N SER A 638 16.01 -9.69 -34.92
CA SER A 638 14.95 -10.17 -34.00
C SER A 638 15.44 -11.44 -33.31
N PHE A 639 15.26 -11.53 -32.00
CA PHE A 639 15.53 -12.73 -31.21
C PHE A 639 14.20 -13.46 -30.94
N ALA A 640 14.20 -14.78 -31.17
CA ALA A 640 13.08 -15.63 -30.79
C ALA A 640 13.18 -15.98 -29.31
N ILE A 641 12.09 -15.84 -28.56
CA ILE A 641 11.99 -16.36 -27.20
C ILE A 641 11.51 -17.81 -27.31
N PRO A 642 12.28 -18.81 -26.83
CA PRO A 642 11.90 -20.21 -26.90
C PRO A 642 10.58 -20.48 -26.12
N GLU A 643 9.73 -21.36 -26.66
CA GLU A 643 8.48 -21.76 -25.99
C GLU A 643 8.70 -22.45 -24.63
N GLU A 644 9.86 -23.09 -24.44
CA GLU A 644 10.19 -23.87 -23.24
C GLU A 644 10.69 -23.01 -22.06
N GLU A 645 11.01 -21.73 -22.28
CA GLU A 645 11.56 -20.81 -21.26
C GLU A 645 10.58 -19.72 -20.83
N GLN A 646 9.31 -19.80 -21.28
CA GLN A 646 8.25 -18.82 -20.98
C GLN A 646 7.51 -19.14 -19.71
#